data_37dd72a29d963267f7bb90d335d93f3a
#
_entry.id   37dd72a29d963267f7bb90d335d93f3a
#
_cell.length_a   1.000
_cell.length_b   1.000
_cell.length_c   1.000
_cell.angle_alpha   90.00
_cell.angle_beta   90.00
_cell.angle_gamma   90.00
#
_symmetry.space_group_name_H-M   'P 1'
#
loop_
_entity.id
_entity.type
_entity.pdbx_description
1 polymer ?
#
loop_
_entity_poly.entity_id
_entity_poly.type
_entity_poly.pdbx_seq_one_letter_code
_entity_poly.pdbx_strand_id
1 'polypeptide(L)'
;MPSARPSRRSVLTAAGVTAAAASLPVVAGQPAEAADRPQTNLSRLVDMRFGMFNHFNMGTFTDEEWAAPRQNPELFSPGSVDCGQWAAAAKAARMSYGVLTTKHHDGFCLWPSKHNDYNVSNSGYRQDIVAQYVKAFREAGLRVGLYFSIWDRSYDVQGFDSRHGVGADQYIVPSDVTYVLDQITELLTDYGAIDMFVTDGYGWQMGQQAISYQRVREHVKSLQPDIVMIDHGALSEPFLGDAIYFEEPLGVTAPEGNTHAALQGQTISDGWFWHPSTPTADPISKASILSHLVDLEPKYTSFILNCPPNRDGRLDDNIVRRLAEVGAAWRPDRSRRPLPPQLPRAEHPVTPVSAYATGFHVGEGPMKAIDGLSDKGYETCWSTWSLDLPHSITVDLGGVWSGISTLEYLPKQWNRNNTTDGDIIAYAIHTGTDGVRFTKVAEGIWAGSRATKVVEWAPRNAGFVRIEVMEGTGGYVNLGGVHIGGRRTKPTLVSRVLPGDETVYRLVNRAGGKVADVLDGGTADGTDVRQQPWRNQANQQWTFTSTGDGYYKIRSVGSGKLLEVAGLSRADGGNVGIWSDDSVPQQHWAVTPTGDGYHYVTNRLSGLTLNVDDGSTADGADINQWTYTRAPRQQWQIVAV
;
A
#
# COMPACT_ATOMS: atom_id res chain seq x y z
N MET A 1 9.88 30.31 26.76
CA MET A 1 9.05 29.25 27.37
C MET A 1 8.21 28.68 26.28
N PRO A 2 8.38 27.43 25.87
CA PRO A 2 7.54 26.85 24.82
C PRO A 2 6.19 26.49 25.42
N SER A 3 5.10 26.94 24.77
CA SER A 3 3.73 26.61 25.09
C SER A 3 3.48 25.10 24.85
N ALA A 4 3.03 24.41 25.89
CA ALA A 4 2.62 23.02 25.82
C ALA A 4 1.44 22.86 24.83
N ARG A 5 1.60 21.99 23.85
CA ARG A 5 0.52 21.56 22.95
C ARG A 5 -0.46 20.67 23.71
N PRO A 6 -1.78 20.75 23.45
CA PRO A 6 -2.70 19.74 23.93
C PRO A 6 -2.40 18.42 23.21
N SER A 7 -2.33 17.32 23.97
CA SER A 7 -2.23 15.97 23.41
C SER A 7 -3.46 15.67 22.55
N ARG A 8 -3.33 14.89 21.48
CA ARG A 8 -4.42 14.44 20.60
C ARG A 8 -5.63 13.84 21.37
N ARG A 9 -5.44 13.44 22.62
CA ARG A 9 -6.49 12.93 23.52
C ARG A 9 -7.55 13.96 23.94
N SER A 10 -7.28 15.27 23.79
CA SER A 10 -8.20 16.32 24.30
C SER A 10 -9.25 16.80 23.28
N VAL A 11 -9.23 16.32 22.04
CA VAL A 11 -10.12 16.82 20.96
C VAL A 11 -11.39 15.98 20.80
N LEU A 12 -11.50 14.81 21.44
CA LEU A 12 -12.63 13.88 21.26
C LEU A 12 -13.85 14.12 22.16
N THR A 13 -13.92 15.20 22.93
CA THR A 13 -15.00 15.42 23.91
C THR A 13 -15.82 16.69 23.70
N ALA A 14 -15.98 17.23 22.50
CA ALA A 14 -16.95 18.31 22.29
C ALA A 14 -17.37 18.47 20.84
N ALA A 15 -18.39 17.75 20.38
CA ALA A 15 -19.39 18.29 19.44
C ALA A 15 -20.51 17.27 19.22
N GLY A 16 -21.55 17.34 20.02
CA GLY A 16 -22.87 16.81 19.66
C GLY A 16 -23.55 17.80 18.71
N VAL A 17 -23.67 17.47 17.43
CA VAL A 17 -24.56 18.15 16.50
C VAL A 17 -25.39 17.10 15.78
N THR A 18 -26.68 17.13 16.06
CA THR A 18 -27.73 16.39 15.33
C THR A 18 -27.85 16.99 13.93
N ALA A 19 -27.51 16.22 12.90
CA ALA A 19 -27.80 16.56 11.52
C ALA A 19 -28.93 15.66 10.97
N ALA A 20 -29.97 16.30 10.49
CA ALA A 20 -31.10 15.67 9.81
C ALA A 20 -30.67 15.11 8.46
N ALA A 21 -30.99 13.85 8.19
CA ALA A 21 -30.74 13.20 6.92
C ALA A 21 -31.70 13.73 5.86
N ALA A 22 -31.16 14.38 4.83
CA ALA A 22 -31.85 14.61 3.58
C ALA A 22 -31.43 13.51 2.59
N SER A 23 -32.36 12.63 2.24
CA SER A 23 -32.19 11.58 1.24
C SER A 23 -32.21 12.20 -0.16
N LEU A 24 -31.06 12.14 -0.88
CA LEU A 24 -30.99 12.37 -2.31
C LEU A 24 -31.33 11.06 -3.07
N PRO A 25 -32.01 11.12 -4.21
CA PRO A 25 -32.39 9.95 -4.96
C PRO A 25 -31.14 9.28 -5.59
N VAL A 26 -30.94 8.01 -5.30
CA VAL A 26 -29.97 7.15 -5.98
C VAL A 26 -30.48 6.93 -7.40
N VAL A 27 -29.83 7.55 -8.38
CA VAL A 27 -29.98 7.17 -9.78
C VAL A 27 -29.22 5.86 -9.98
N ALA A 28 -29.97 4.76 -10.09
CA ALA A 28 -29.40 3.46 -10.46
C ALA A 28 -28.90 3.55 -11.91
N GLY A 29 -27.61 3.83 -12.07
CA GLY A 29 -26.90 3.64 -13.33
C GLY A 29 -26.72 2.15 -13.59
N GLN A 30 -27.11 1.68 -14.77
CA GLN A 30 -26.87 0.31 -15.23
C GLN A 30 -25.38 -0.06 -15.12
N PRO A 31 -25.04 -1.30 -14.79
CA PRO A 31 -23.65 -1.75 -14.84
C PRO A 31 -23.20 -1.74 -16.30
N ALA A 32 -22.41 -0.73 -16.68
CA ALA A 32 -21.74 -0.71 -17.97
C ALA A 32 -20.70 -1.84 -18.02
N GLU A 33 -20.66 -2.51 -19.16
CA GLU A 33 -19.65 -3.53 -19.52
C GLU A 33 -18.22 -2.98 -19.30
N ALA A 34 -17.64 -3.30 -18.14
CA ALA A 34 -16.33 -2.78 -17.72
C ALA A 34 -15.15 -3.63 -18.24
N ALA A 35 -15.39 -4.61 -19.10
CA ALA A 35 -14.38 -5.59 -19.50
C ALA A 35 -13.29 -5.09 -20.45
N ASP A 36 -13.50 -3.97 -21.18
CA ASP A 36 -12.53 -3.49 -22.18
C ASP A 36 -11.86 -2.14 -21.84
N ARG A 37 -12.34 -1.42 -20.84
CA ARG A 37 -11.89 -0.04 -20.57
C ARG A 37 -10.47 0.08 -19.97
N PRO A 38 -10.03 -0.74 -18.99
CA PRO A 38 -8.70 -0.61 -18.41
C PRO A 38 -7.58 -0.76 -19.45
N GLN A 39 -7.74 -1.68 -20.38
CA GLN A 39 -6.75 -1.94 -21.43
C GLN A 39 -6.64 -0.78 -22.42
N THR A 40 -7.74 -0.11 -22.75
CA THR A 40 -7.75 1.08 -23.62
C THR A 40 -6.97 2.24 -23.01
N ASN A 41 -7.07 2.45 -21.68
CA ASN A 41 -6.35 3.51 -20.99
C ASN A 41 -4.87 3.23 -20.89
N LEU A 42 -4.48 2.00 -20.66
CA LEU A 42 -3.07 1.57 -20.64
C LEU A 42 -2.44 1.67 -22.03
N SER A 43 -3.15 1.30 -23.08
CA SER A 43 -2.69 1.50 -24.46
C SER A 43 -2.45 2.98 -24.74
N ARG A 44 -3.34 3.86 -24.27
CA ARG A 44 -3.18 5.33 -24.39
C ARG A 44 -1.96 5.82 -23.64
N LEU A 45 -1.70 5.35 -22.39
CA LEU A 45 -0.49 5.69 -21.62
C LEU A 45 0.77 5.36 -22.43
N VAL A 46 0.84 4.14 -22.93
CA VAL A 46 1.99 3.68 -23.72
C VAL A 46 2.14 4.48 -25.02
N ASP A 47 1.04 4.85 -25.67
CA ASP A 47 1.03 5.64 -26.90
C ASP A 47 1.38 7.12 -26.68
N MET A 48 1.34 7.61 -25.47
CA MET A 48 1.83 8.95 -25.11
C MET A 48 3.36 9.06 -25.16
N ARG A 49 4.09 7.98 -24.98
CA ARG A 49 5.55 7.79 -25.18
C ARG A 49 6.46 8.71 -24.40
N PHE A 50 6.22 10.01 -24.37
CA PHE A 50 7.10 11.01 -23.78
C PHE A 50 6.29 12.06 -23.03
N GLY A 51 6.67 12.36 -21.80
CA GLY A 51 6.04 13.34 -20.94
C GLY A 51 7.00 14.15 -20.11
N MET A 52 6.47 15.22 -19.50
CA MET A 52 7.19 16.10 -18.59
C MET A 52 6.73 15.84 -17.15
N PHE A 53 7.68 15.68 -16.25
CA PHE A 53 7.40 15.75 -14.83
C PHE A 53 7.85 17.11 -14.31
N ASN A 54 7.03 17.76 -13.50
CA ASN A 54 7.35 19.05 -12.89
C ASN A 54 7.37 18.89 -11.37
N HIS A 55 8.56 18.73 -10.80
CA HIS A 55 8.77 18.84 -9.37
C HIS A 55 8.89 20.32 -9.01
N PHE A 56 7.80 20.89 -8.56
CA PHE A 56 7.72 22.28 -8.13
C PHE A 56 6.90 22.33 -6.83
N ASN A 57 7.57 22.46 -5.72
CA ASN A 57 6.96 22.45 -4.39
C ASN A 57 7.93 23.08 -3.39
N MET A 58 7.75 22.87 -2.09
CA MET A 58 8.58 23.44 -1.03
C MET A 58 10.08 23.14 -1.22
N GLY A 59 10.44 21.94 -1.75
CA GLY A 59 11.83 21.58 -2.06
C GLY A 59 12.55 22.57 -2.96
N THR A 60 11.85 23.17 -3.94
CA THR A 60 12.42 24.25 -4.80
C THR A 60 12.89 25.46 -4.00
N PHE A 61 12.23 25.79 -2.89
CA PHE A 61 12.50 26.99 -2.08
C PHE A 61 13.43 26.74 -0.92
N THR A 62 13.53 25.49 -0.47
CA THR A 62 14.41 25.09 0.65
C THR A 62 15.74 24.50 0.18
N ASP A 63 15.89 24.23 -1.11
CA ASP A 63 17.08 23.55 -1.70
C ASP A 63 17.26 22.12 -1.14
N GLU A 64 16.14 21.42 -0.92
CA GLU A 64 16.11 20.08 -0.35
C GLU A 64 15.23 19.17 -1.22
N GLU A 65 15.70 17.95 -1.53
CA GLU A 65 14.88 16.93 -2.19
C GLU A 65 13.68 16.51 -1.34
N TRP A 66 13.86 16.45 -0.04
CA TRP A 66 12.81 16.18 0.94
C TRP A 66 12.74 17.32 1.96
N ALA A 67 12.07 18.39 1.57
CA ALA A 67 11.90 19.55 2.45
C ALA A 67 11.43 19.13 3.84
N ALA A 68 11.94 19.79 4.87
CA ALA A 68 11.54 19.52 6.24
C ALA A 68 10.02 19.77 6.42
N PRO A 69 9.33 18.98 7.26
CA PRO A 69 7.90 19.18 7.50
C PRO A 69 7.63 20.49 8.26
N ARG A 70 6.41 21.00 8.13
CA ARG A 70 5.91 22.17 8.89
C ARG A 70 6.77 23.42 8.72
N GLN A 71 7.32 23.61 7.53
CA GLN A 71 7.98 24.87 7.17
C GLN A 71 6.98 26.03 7.22
N ASN A 72 7.48 27.28 7.32
CA ASN A 72 6.63 28.44 7.09
C ASN A 72 6.12 28.41 5.64
N PRO A 73 4.81 28.32 5.38
CA PRO A 73 4.28 28.29 4.01
C PRO A 73 4.66 29.52 3.19
N GLU A 74 4.95 30.68 3.81
CA GLU A 74 5.40 31.89 3.11
C GLU A 74 6.78 31.74 2.45
N LEU A 75 7.56 30.71 2.77
CA LEU A 75 8.80 30.36 2.04
C LEU A 75 8.48 30.00 0.57
N PHE A 76 7.32 29.40 0.32
CA PHE A 76 6.85 29.18 -1.04
C PHE A 76 6.34 30.49 -1.64
N SER A 77 7.24 31.24 -2.24
CA SER A 77 6.99 32.60 -2.73
C SER A 77 7.55 32.84 -4.14
N PRO A 78 7.12 32.08 -5.17
CA PRO A 78 7.49 32.41 -6.54
C PRO A 78 6.99 33.82 -6.91
N GLY A 79 7.82 34.59 -7.61
CA GLY A 79 7.42 35.90 -8.09
C GLY A 79 6.31 35.83 -9.13
N SER A 80 6.29 34.73 -9.90
CA SER A 80 5.23 34.34 -10.84
C SER A 80 5.25 32.83 -11.01
N VAL A 81 4.24 32.24 -11.66
CA VAL A 81 4.27 30.84 -12.10
C VAL A 81 3.78 30.80 -13.54
N ASP A 82 4.64 30.37 -14.46
CA ASP A 82 4.38 30.35 -15.90
C ASP A 82 4.19 28.91 -16.40
N CYS A 83 3.09 28.27 -16.00
CA CYS A 83 2.73 26.94 -16.49
C CYS A 83 2.56 26.89 -18.02
N GLY A 84 2.30 28.05 -18.66
CA GLY A 84 2.26 28.17 -20.12
C GLY A 84 3.63 27.93 -20.75
N GLN A 85 4.71 28.45 -20.14
CA GLN A 85 6.08 28.20 -20.58
C GLN A 85 6.46 26.73 -20.41
N TRP A 86 6.05 26.08 -19.33
CA TRP A 86 6.27 24.63 -19.13
C TRP A 86 5.59 23.83 -20.25
N ALA A 87 4.31 24.11 -20.49
CA ALA A 87 3.55 23.45 -21.55
C ALA A 87 4.15 23.70 -22.95
N ALA A 88 4.60 24.93 -23.23
CA ALA A 88 5.26 25.27 -24.49
C ALA A 88 6.59 24.50 -24.67
N ALA A 89 7.40 24.39 -23.62
CA ALA A 89 8.64 23.61 -23.63
C ALA A 89 8.36 22.10 -23.84
N ALA A 90 7.34 21.55 -23.17
CA ALA A 90 6.89 20.17 -23.39
C ALA A 90 6.47 19.94 -24.86
N LYS A 91 5.70 20.85 -25.45
CA LYS A 91 5.32 20.78 -26.87
C LYS A 91 6.52 20.88 -27.79
N ALA A 92 7.49 21.76 -27.49
CA ALA A 92 8.71 21.89 -28.26
C ALA A 92 9.52 20.58 -28.26
N ALA A 93 9.51 19.83 -27.14
CA ALA A 93 10.11 18.49 -27.02
C ALA A 93 9.26 17.38 -27.67
N ARG A 94 8.06 17.65 -28.19
CA ARG A 94 7.05 16.69 -28.66
C ARG A 94 6.51 15.78 -27.58
N MET A 95 6.51 16.22 -26.33
CA MET A 95 5.84 15.54 -25.25
C MET A 95 4.31 15.55 -25.43
N SER A 96 3.64 14.54 -24.89
CA SER A 96 2.19 14.34 -25.04
C SER A 96 1.42 14.61 -23.74
N TYR A 97 2.09 14.67 -22.61
CA TYR A 97 1.49 14.86 -21.29
C TYR A 97 2.46 15.53 -20.32
N GLY A 98 1.92 15.95 -19.19
CA GLY A 98 2.68 16.38 -18.02
C GLY A 98 2.14 15.77 -16.73
N VAL A 99 2.98 15.76 -15.70
CA VAL A 99 2.63 15.41 -14.32
C VAL A 99 3.17 16.50 -13.39
N LEU A 100 2.33 17.02 -12.50
CA LEU A 100 2.71 18.02 -11.49
C LEU A 100 2.74 17.40 -10.10
N THR A 101 3.78 17.67 -9.32
CA THR A 101 3.81 17.33 -7.88
C THR A 101 2.86 18.23 -7.10
N THR A 102 1.60 17.82 -6.95
CA THR A 102 0.59 18.63 -6.25
C THR A 102 0.84 18.71 -4.74
N LYS A 103 1.34 17.63 -4.16
CA LYS A 103 1.82 17.54 -2.78
C LYS A 103 2.99 16.58 -2.71
N HIS A 104 4.12 16.99 -2.13
CA HIS A 104 5.28 16.15 -1.86
C HIS A 104 5.29 15.68 -0.39
N HIS A 105 6.33 14.96 0.04
CA HIS A 105 6.42 14.31 1.36
C HIS A 105 6.40 15.26 2.57
N ASP A 106 6.73 16.54 2.37
CA ASP A 106 6.62 17.56 3.39
C ASP A 106 5.17 17.96 3.71
N GLY A 107 4.22 17.67 2.80
CA GLY A 107 2.78 17.90 2.97
C GLY A 107 2.27 19.23 2.44
N PHE A 108 3.11 20.07 1.81
CA PHE A 108 2.67 21.34 1.23
C PHE A 108 1.81 21.14 -0.01
N CYS A 109 0.57 21.65 0.03
CA CYS A 109 -0.40 21.51 -1.05
C CYS A 109 -0.33 22.70 -2.02
N LEU A 110 -0.14 22.44 -3.32
CA LEU A 110 -0.15 23.48 -4.38
C LEU A 110 -1.56 23.97 -4.76
N TRP A 111 -2.59 23.51 -4.09
CA TRP A 111 -3.98 23.93 -4.23
C TRP A 111 -4.56 24.38 -2.89
N PRO A 112 -5.66 25.18 -2.87
CA PRO A 112 -6.29 25.65 -1.65
C PRO A 112 -7.09 24.54 -0.95
N SER A 113 -6.39 23.52 -0.44
CA SER A 113 -7.01 22.41 0.27
C SER A 113 -7.81 22.89 1.47
N LYS A 114 -8.99 22.33 1.66
CA LYS A 114 -9.87 22.59 2.83
C LYS A 114 -9.48 21.74 4.05
N HIS A 115 -8.61 20.75 3.84
CA HIS A 115 -8.23 19.76 4.85
C HIS A 115 -6.85 20.01 5.48
N ASN A 116 -6.11 20.99 4.94
CA ASN A 116 -4.75 21.29 5.38
C ASN A 116 -4.46 22.79 5.21
N ASP A 117 -4.03 23.46 6.28
CA ASP A 117 -3.60 24.86 6.26
C ASP A 117 -2.18 25.05 5.68
N TYR A 118 -1.41 23.99 5.57
CA TYR A 118 -0.09 23.99 4.94
C TYR A 118 -0.25 23.89 3.41
N ASN A 119 -0.76 24.97 2.82
CA ASN A 119 -1.11 25.03 1.41
C ASN A 119 -0.83 26.40 0.79
N VAL A 120 -0.97 26.46 -0.51
CA VAL A 120 -0.67 27.66 -1.33
C VAL A 120 -1.45 28.91 -0.92
N SER A 121 -2.64 28.80 -0.33
CA SER A 121 -3.42 29.97 0.13
C SER A 121 -2.73 30.75 1.25
N ASN A 122 -1.90 30.05 2.04
CA ASN A 122 -1.13 30.62 3.13
C ASN A 122 0.34 30.90 2.75
N SER A 123 0.69 30.73 1.46
CA SER A 123 2.03 30.99 0.91
C SER A 123 2.24 32.44 0.51
N GLY A 124 3.46 32.79 0.14
CA GLY A 124 3.75 34.11 -0.46
C GLY A 124 3.12 34.31 -1.83
N TYR A 125 2.72 33.24 -2.53
CA TYR A 125 2.12 33.31 -3.88
C TYR A 125 0.59 33.38 -3.87
N ARG A 126 -0.07 32.64 -3.01
CA ARG A 126 -1.54 32.65 -2.77
C ARG A 126 -2.44 32.38 -3.96
N GLN A 127 -1.95 31.69 -4.99
CA GLN A 127 -2.74 31.31 -6.17
C GLN A 127 -2.69 29.81 -6.38
N ASP A 128 -3.79 29.24 -6.83
CA ASP A 128 -3.94 27.82 -7.13
C ASP A 128 -3.07 27.42 -8.34
N ILE A 129 -1.96 26.74 -8.07
CA ILE A 129 -1.01 26.29 -9.09
C ILE A 129 -1.54 25.07 -9.83
N VAL A 130 -2.30 24.21 -9.16
CA VAL A 130 -2.90 23.04 -9.82
C VAL A 130 -3.88 23.51 -10.90
N ALA A 131 -4.71 24.50 -10.60
CA ALA A 131 -5.62 25.08 -11.60
C ALA A 131 -4.86 25.72 -12.78
N GLN A 132 -3.78 26.46 -12.51
CA GLN A 132 -2.95 27.08 -13.54
C GLN A 132 -2.28 26.04 -14.44
N TYR A 133 -1.73 24.99 -13.86
CA TYR A 133 -1.08 23.88 -14.57
C TYR A 133 -2.08 23.13 -15.45
N VAL A 134 -3.20 22.69 -14.87
CA VAL A 134 -4.25 21.95 -15.61
C VAL A 134 -4.76 22.74 -16.80
N LYS A 135 -5.02 24.04 -16.60
CA LYS A 135 -5.44 24.95 -17.68
C LYS A 135 -4.40 25.04 -18.79
N ALA A 136 -3.15 25.34 -18.45
CA ALA A 136 -2.08 25.56 -19.42
C ALA A 136 -1.79 24.31 -20.27
N PHE A 137 -1.73 23.13 -19.61
CA PHE A 137 -1.45 21.88 -20.31
C PHE A 137 -2.60 21.47 -21.23
N ARG A 138 -3.86 21.62 -20.80
CA ARG A 138 -5.03 21.36 -21.65
C ARG A 138 -5.11 22.31 -22.84
N GLU A 139 -4.89 23.60 -22.64
CA GLU A 139 -4.85 24.60 -23.72
C GLU A 139 -3.76 24.30 -24.74
N ALA A 140 -2.63 23.75 -24.30
CA ALA A 140 -1.56 23.25 -25.17
C ALA A 140 -1.89 21.91 -25.85
N GLY A 141 -3.03 21.28 -25.55
CA GLY A 141 -3.40 19.95 -26.06
C GLY A 141 -2.56 18.82 -25.48
N LEU A 142 -2.05 18.99 -24.27
CA LEU A 142 -1.32 17.97 -23.51
C LEU A 142 -2.28 17.25 -22.54
N ARG A 143 -2.02 15.97 -22.28
CA ARG A 143 -2.69 15.21 -21.23
C ARG A 143 -2.18 15.65 -19.86
N VAL A 144 -3.06 15.51 -18.86
CA VAL A 144 -2.80 16.00 -17.50
C VAL A 144 -2.69 14.85 -16.53
N GLY A 145 -1.55 14.77 -15.85
CA GLY A 145 -1.32 13.92 -14.70
C GLY A 145 -1.06 14.73 -13.43
N LEU A 146 -1.42 14.17 -12.30
CA LEU A 146 -1.15 14.72 -10.97
C LEU A 146 -0.38 13.70 -10.15
N TYR A 147 0.65 14.16 -9.45
CA TYR A 147 1.38 13.38 -8.45
C TYR A 147 0.94 13.80 -7.06
N PHE A 148 0.80 12.84 -6.17
CA PHE A 148 0.36 13.05 -4.80
C PHE A 148 1.12 12.12 -3.85
N SER A 149 1.87 12.69 -2.92
CA SER A 149 2.44 11.93 -1.82
C SER A 149 1.37 11.55 -0.80
N ILE A 150 1.19 10.26 -0.57
CA ILE A 150 0.34 9.75 0.51
C ILE A 150 1.01 10.01 1.86
N TRP A 151 2.32 9.84 1.92
CA TRP A 151 3.13 10.20 3.08
C TRP A 151 3.11 11.72 3.28
N ASP A 152 2.59 12.17 4.41
CA ASP A 152 2.49 13.58 4.76
C ASP A 152 3.13 13.82 6.13
N ARG A 153 4.36 14.32 6.08
CA ARG A 153 5.17 14.53 7.28
C ARG A 153 4.72 15.73 8.11
N SER A 154 3.98 16.66 7.53
CA SER A 154 3.42 17.83 8.25
C SER A 154 2.14 17.51 8.98
N TYR A 155 1.32 16.63 8.45
CA TYR A 155 0.06 16.17 9.03
C TYR A 155 0.21 14.87 9.86
N ASP A 156 1.43 14.35 9.95
CA ASP A 156 1.75 13.10 10.66
C ASP A 156 1.07 11.86 10.03
N VAL A 157 0.74 11.89 8.74
CA VAL A 157 0.32 10.70 7.98
C VAL A 157 1.55 9.89 7.63
N GLN A 158 2.08 9.22 8.62
CA GLN A 158 3.27 8.38 8.51
C GLN A 158 3.15 7.19 9.43
N GLY A 159 3.53 6.02 8.94
CA GLY A 159 3.53 4.81 9.74
C GLY A 159 4.80 4.68 10.57
N PHE A 160 4.77 3.75 11.53
CA PHE A 160 5.96 3.39 12.29
C PHE A 160 6.98 2.65 11.39
N ASP A 161 8.21 3.15 11.35
CA ASP A 161 9.36 2.43 10.82
C ASP A 161 10.60 2.71 11.69
N SER A 162 11.03 1.69 12.43
CA SER A 162 12.20 1.78 13.30
C SER A 162 13.51 2.02 12.55
N ARG A 163 13.58 1.70 11.25
CA ARG A 163 14.80 1.86 10.43
C ARG A 163 15.09 3.32 10.08
N HIS A 164 14.07 4.18 10.09
CA HIS A 164 14.17 5.57 9.62
C HIS A 164 13.83 6.59 10.70
N GLY A 165 13.82 6.18 11.97
CA GLY A 165 13.62 7.10 13.10
C GLY A 165 12.24 7.74 13.16
N VAL A 166 11.25 7.18 12.47
CA VAL A 166 9.85 7.57 12.63
C VAL A 166 9.41 7.10 14.01
N GLY A 167 8.88 8.02 14.82
CA GLY A 167 8.66 7.79 16.25
C GLY A 167 7.80 6.58 16.57
N ALA A 168 8.13 5.91 17.66
CA ALA A 168 7.43 4.71 18.13
C ALA A 168 5.93 4.94 18.42
N ASP A 169 5.50 6.20 18.53
CA ASP A 169 4.12 6.58 18.87
C ASP A 169 3.25 6.92 17.64
N GLN A 170 3.80 6.77 16.43
CA GLN A 170 3.07 7.11 15.20
C GLN A 170 2.47 5.88 14.55
N TYR A 171 1.18 5.91 14.38
CA TYR A 171 0.39 4.93 13.63
C TYR A 171 -0.71 5.65 12.86
N ILE A 172 -1.09 5.09 11.73
CA ILE A 172 -2.19 5.60 10.92
C ILE A 172 -3.51 5.28 11.60
N VAL A 173 -4.30 6.29 11.84
CA VAL A 173 -5.65 6.18 12.40
C VAL A 173 -6.71 6.45 11.31
N PRO A 174 -7.99 6.08 11.55
CA PRO A 174 -9.05 6.28 10.55
C PRO A 174 -9.19 7.72 10.05
N SER A 175 -8.92 8.73 10.88
CA SER A 175 -8.92 10.14 10.48
C SER A 175 -7.83 10.47 9.46
N ASP A 176 -6.66 9.83 9.54
CA ASP A 176 -5.57 10.04 8.59
C ASP A 176 -5.93 9.46 7.21
N VAL A 177 -6.61 8.30 7.22
CA VAL A 177 -7.14 7.71 5.97
C VAL A 177 -8.18 8.64 5.34
N THR A 178 -9.09 9.17 6.15
CA THR A 178 -10.11 10.13 5.69
C THR A 178 -9.46 11.38 5.12
N TYR A 179 -8.48 11.96 5.81
CA TYR A 179 -7.72 13.12 5.35
C TYR A 179 -7.08 12.90 3.97
N VAL A 180 -6.43 11.75 3.76
CA VAL A 180 -5.81 11.42 2.46
C VAL A 180 -6.87 11.29 1.36
N LEU A 181 -7.96 10.58 1.63
CA LEU A 181 -9.03 10.38 0.64
C LEU A 181 -9.77 11.68 0.31
N ASP A 182 -9.96 12.56 1.28
CA ASP A 182 -10.60 13.86 1.08
C ASP A 182 -9.74 14.78 0.20
N GLN A 183 -8.42 14.83 0.41
CA GLN A 183 -7.50 15.57 -0.47
C GLN A 183 -7.48 15.00 -1.90
N ILE A 184 -7.49 13.68 -2.05
CA ILE A 184 -7.60 13.03 -3.37
C ILE A 184 -8.94 13.41 -4.02
N THR A 185 -10.02 13.47 -3.24
CA THR A 185 -11.33 13.90 -3.75
C THR A 185 -11.28 15.32 -4.31
N GLU A 186 -10.68 16.28 -3.59
CA GLU A 186 -10.49 17.65 -4.11
C GLU A 186 -9.77 17.65 -5.46
N LEU A 187 -8.64 16.94 -5.56
CA LEU A 187 -7.83 16.89 -6.78
C LEU A 187 -8.55 16.24 -7.97
N LEU A 188 -9.42 15.28 -7.72
CA LEU A 188 -10.11 14.53 -8.78
C LEU A 188 -11.52 15.05 -9.09
N THR A 189 -12.05 16.01 -8.32
CA THR A 189 -13.37 16.61 -8.57
C THR A 189 -13.29 18.07 -8.99
N ASP A 190 -12.33 18.84 -8.49
CA ASP A 190 -12.30 20.29 -8.68
C ASP A 190 -11.60 20.73 -9.99
N TYR A 191 -10.78 19.84 -10.59
CA TYR A 191 -9.96 20.17 -11.77
C TYR A 191 -10.40 19.45 -13.06
N GLY A 192 -11.57 18.79 -13.07
CA GLY A 192 -12.09 18.05 -14.22
C GLY A 192 -11.32 16.73 -14.50
N ALA A 193 -11.42 16.21 -15.72
CA ALA A 193 -10.84 14.91 -16.04
C ALA A 193 -9.31 14.90 -15.96
N ILE A 194 -8.74 13.97 -15.23
CA ILE A 194 -7.30 13.74 -15.07
C ILE A 194 -6.94 12.43 -15.76
N ASP A 195 -5.89 12.44 -16.59
CA ASP A 195 -5.51 11.26 -17.38
C ASP A 195 -4.71 10.23 -16.56
N MET A 196 -3.89 10.69 -15.60
CA MET A 196 -3.14 9.81 -14.71
C MET A 196 -3.00 10.40 -13.30
N PHE A 197 -2.94 9.53 -12.33
CA PHE A 197 -2.70 9.87 -10.93
C PHE A 197 -1.53 9.04 -10.40
N VAL A 198 -0.46 9.74 -10.04
CA VAL A 198 0.78 9.13 -9.56
C VAL A 198 0.82 9.29 -8.05
N THR A 199 0.78 8.19 -7.32
CA THR A 199 0.95 8.19 -5.86
C THR A 199 2.39 7.87 -5.48
N ASP A 200 2.82 8.37 -4.33
CA ASP A 200 4.14 8.14 -3.78
C ASP A 200 4.09 8.10 -2.25
N GLY A 201 5.22 7.75 -1.61
CA GLY A 201 5.32 7.69 -0.17
C GLY A 201 4.66 6.46 0.44
N TYR A 202 4.53 5.39 -0.34
CA TYR A 202 4.05 4.09 0.12
C TYR A 202 5.18 3.17 0.58
N GLY A 203 4.83 2.05 1.21
CA GLY A 203 5.80 1.10 1.71
C GLY A 203 6.30 1.47 3.10
N TRP A 204 7.62 1.57 3.28
CA TRP A 204 8.21 1.82 4.60
C TRP A 204 7.81 3.17 5.22
N GLN A 205 7.58 4.20 4.39
CA GLN A 205 7.12 5.51 4.86
C GLN A 205 5.76 5.43 5.55
N MET A 206 4.91 4.53 5.12
CA MET A 206 3.55 4.34 5.64
C MET A 206 3.45 3.23 6.70
N GLY A 207 4.58 2.70 7.19
CA GLY A 207 4.57 1.69 8.25
C GLY A 207 3.87 0.40 7.86
N GLN A 208 4.10 -0.10 6.66
CA GLN A 208 3.65 -1.41 6.20
C GLN A 208 2.12 -1.57 6.20
N GLN A 209 1.43 -1.04 5.19
CA GLN A 209 -0.03 -1.13 5.02
C GLN A 209 -0.91 -0.38 6.03
N ALA A 210 -0.40 0.60 6.71
CA ALA A 210 -1.21 1.43 7.57
C ALA A 210 -2.41 2.08 6.82
N ILE A 211 -2.24 2.40 5.51
CA ILE A 211 -3.34 2.67 4.58
C ILE A 211 -3.36 1.59 3.51
N SER A 212 -4.48 0.93 3.29
CA SER A 212 -4.61 -0.03 2.20
C SER A 212 -4.51 0.70 0.84
N TYR A 213 -3.49 0.37 0.03
CA TYR A 213 -3.37 0.90 -1.32
C TYR A 213 -4.60 0.57 -2.17
N GLN A 214 -5.16 -0.62 -2.00
CA GLN A 214 -6.40 -1.03 -2.66
C GLN A 214 -7.54 -0.06 -2.36
N ARG A 215 -7.69 0.40 -1.12
CA ARG A 215 -8.71 1.39 -0.73
C ARG A 215 -8.49 2.72 -1.42
N VAL A 216 -7.24 3.19 -1.52
CA VAL A 216 -6.88 4.41 -2.26
C VAL A 216 -7.23 4.25 -3.74
N ARG A 217 -6.86 3.12 -4.36
CA ARG A 217 -7.17 2.83 -5.76
C ARG A 217 -8.68 2.76 -6.03
N GLU A 218 -9.44 2.06 -5.19
CA GLU A 218 -10.90 2.00 -5.29
C GLU A 218 -11.53 3.39 -5.21
N HIS A 219 -11.05 4.23 -4.32
CA HIS A 219 -11.53 5.61 -4.17
C HIS A 219 -11.22 6.44 -5.44
N VAL A 220 -9.99 6.43 -5.92
CA VAL A 220 -9.59 7.11 -7.17
C VAL A 220 -10.45 6.66 -8.35
N LYS A 221 -10.62 5.34 -8.52
CA LYS A 221 -11.41 4.77 -9.61
C LYS A 221 -12.92 5.04 -9.47
N SER A 222 -13.43 5.21 -8.27
CA SER A 222 -14.82 5.61 -8.04
C SER A 222 -15.12 7.05 -8.50
N LEU A 223 -14.12 7.93 -8.38
CA LEU A 223 -14.22 9.33 -8.83
C LEU A 223 -13.99 9.46 -10.33
N GLN A 224 -12.96 8.80 -10.85
CA GLN A 224 -12.59 8.83 -12.27
C GLN A 224 -12.21 7.42 -12.76
N PRO A 225 -13.17 6.63 -13.28
CA PRO A 225 -12.93 5.24 -13.68
C PRO A 225 -11.84 5.04 -14.74
N ASP A 226 -11.66 6.02 -15.61
CA ASP A 226 -10.74 5.98 -16.76
C ASP A 226 -9.33 6.50 -16.45
N ILE A 227 -9.08 7.00 -15.23
CA ILE A 227 -7.75 7.48 -14.83
C ILE A 227 -6.75 6.30 -14.73
N VAL A 228 -5.52 6.50 -15.20
CA VAL A 228 -4.43 5.54 -14.98
C VAL A 228 -3.78 5.84 -13.64
N MET A 229 -3.81 4.88 -12.73
CA MET A 229 -3.19 5.01 -11.42
C MET A 229 -1.81 4.34 -11.41
N ILE A 230 -0.79 5.08 -11.01
CA ILE A 230 0.60 4.65 -10.98
C ILE A 230 1.13 4.88 -9.57
N ASP A 231 1.80 3.89 -8.99
CA ASP A 231 2.49 4.03 -7.72
C ASP A 231 3.98 4.26 -7.95
N HIS A 232 4.45 5.47 -7.63
CA HIS A 232 5.86 5.86 -7.79
C HIS A 232 6.77 5.17 -6.76
N GLY A 233 6.26 4.96 -5.56
CA GLY A 233 7.01 4.31 -4.48
C GLY A 233 7.10 2.80 -4.61
N ALA A 234 6.36 2.19 -5.54
CA ALA A 234 6.39 0.76 -5.76
C ALA A 234 7.49 0.38 -6.74
N LEU A 235 8.31 -0.56 -6.38
CA LEU A 235 9.33 -1.08 -7.26
C LEU A 235 8.72 -2.01 -8.31
N SER A 236 8.72 -1.56 -9.56
CA SER A 236 8.78 -2.40 -10.76
C SER A 236 7.69 -3.45 -10.93
N GLU A 237 6.39 -3.16 -10.61
CA GLU A 237 5.36 -4.16 -10.83
C GLU A 237 3.96 -3.60 -11.09
N PRO A 238 3.15 -4.29 -11.91
CA PRO A 238 1.75 -3.93 -12.13
C PRO A 238 0.83 -4.39 -10.99
N PHE A 239 1.38 -4.66 -9.81
CA PHE A 239 0.66 -5.34 -8.74
C PHE A 239 -0.25 -4.39 -7.95
N LEU A 240 0.23 -3.19 -7.66
CA LEU A 240 -0.54 -2.19 -6.93
C LEU A 240 -1.20 -1.18 -7.87
N GLY A 241 -0.45 -0.54 -8.76
CA GLY A 241 -0.95 0.40 -9.75
C GLY A 241 -1.57 -0.27 -10.98
N ASP A 242 -2.03 0.55 -11.93
CA ASP A 242 -2.49 0.07 -13.25
C ASP A 242 -1.32 -0.16 -14.21
N ALA A 243 -0.23 0.59 -14.05
CA ALA A 243 1.01 0.50 -14.82
C ALA A 243 2.21 0.47 -13.88
N ILE A 244 3.33 -0.07 -14.37
CA ILE A 244 4.58 -0.16 -13.62
C ILE A 244 5.28 1.20 -13.65
N TYR A 245 5.90 1.60 -12.53
CA TYR A 245 6.83 2.73 -12.51
C TYR A 245 8.27 2.23 -12.29
N PHE A 246 9.18 2.70 -13.15
CA PHE A 246 10.62 2.46 -13.03
C PHE A 246 11.32 3.78 -12.69
N GLU A 247 11.97 3.84 -11.54
CA GLU A 247 12.70 5.02 -11.09
C GLU A 247 14.19 4.88 -11.44
N GLU A 248 14.58 5.47 -12.56
CA GLU A 248 15.96 5.32 -13.07
C GLU A 248 17.03 5.93 -12.13
N PRO A 249 16.82 7.08 -11.48
CA PRO A 249 17.79 7.59 -10.50
C PRO A 249 18.09 6.62 -9.35
N LEU A 250 17.19 5.70 -9.03
CA LEU A 250 17.42 4.60 -8.08
C LEU A 250 18.03 3.35 -8.74
N GLY A 251 18.38 3.41 -10.04
CA GLY A 251 18.92 2.27 -10.78
C GLY A 251 17.87 1.26 -11.25
N VAL A 252 16.58 1.62 -11.24
CA VAL A 252 15.49 0.75 -11.68
C VAL A 252 15.04 1.15 -13.08
N THR A 253 15.21 0.24 -14.06
CA THR A 253 14.87 0.48 -15.46
C THR A 253 13.97 -0.62 -16.02
N ALA A 254 13.21 -0.28 -17.07
CA ALA A 254 12.39 -1.23 -17.78
C ALA A 254 13.22 -2.39 -18.35
N PRO A 255 12.95 -3.65 -17.95
CA PRO A 255 13.76 -4.79 -18.39
C PRO A 255 13.54 -5.11 -19.86
N GLU A 256 14.52 -5.80 -20.46
CA GLU A 256 14.36 -6.36 -21.80
C GLU A 256 13.14 -7.29 -21.86
N GLY A 257 12.35 -7.16 -22.94
CA GLY A 257 11.17 -7.98 -23.14
C GLY A 257 9.98 -7.60 -22.25
N ASN A 258 9.99 -6.42 -21.59
CA ASN A 258 8.81 -5.93 -20.88
C ASN A 258 7.60 -5.86 -21.83
N THR A 259 6.48 -6.42 -21.41
CA THR A 259 5.20 -6.43 -22.14
C THR A 259 4.07 -5.76 -21.38
N HIS A 260 4.38 -5.19 -20.20
CA HIS A 260 3.42 -4.46 -19.38
C HIS A 260 3.47 -2.96 -19.69
N ALA A 261 2.31 -2.31 -19.63
CA ALA A 261 2.27 -0.86 -19.66
C ALA A 261 3.10 -0.27 -18.50
N ALA A 262 4.01 0.65 -18.83
CA ALA A 262 4.92 1.18 -17.83
C ALA A 262 5.25 2.66 -18.07
N LEU A 263 5.83 3.27 -17.03
CA LEU A 263 6.39 4.60 -17.02
C LEU A 263 7.82 4.51 -16.46
N GLN A 264 8.79 5.11 -17.13
CA GLN A 264 10.15 5.26 -16.60
C GLN A 264 10.48 6.73 -16.40
N GLY A 265 10.84 7.08 -15.17
CA GLY A 265 11.19 8.44 -14.78
C GLY A 265 12.70 8.66 -14.71
N GLN A 266 13.16 9.81 -15.24
CA GLN A 266 14.54 10.29 -15.16
C GLN A 266 14.54 11.81 -14.92
N THR A 267 15.60 12.34 -14.33
CA THR A 267 15.78 13.79 -14.14
C THR A 267 16.62 14.40 -15.25
N ILE A 268 16.27 15.62 -15.71
CA ILE A 268 17.04 16.35 -16.71
C ILE A 268 18.28 17.02 -16.12
N SER A 269 18.22 17.30 -14.82
CA SER A 269 19.27 17.92 -14.01
C SER A 269 19.60 17.05 -12.80
N ASP A 270 20.49 17.51 -11.95
CA ASP A 270 20.77 16.86 -10.68
C ASP A 270 19.57 17.01 -9.74
N GLY A 271 19.06 15.88 -9.20
CA GLY A 271 17.90 15.83 -8.33
C GLY A 271 16.53 15.98 -9.01
N TRP A 272 15.46 15.79 -8.20
CA TRP A 272 14.07 15.96 -8.64
C TRP A 272 13.63 17.42 -8.58
N PHE A 273 14.06 18.16 -7.56
CA PHE A 273 13.77 19.59 -7.42
C PHE A 273 14.84 20.46 -8.08
N TRP A 274 14.48 21.71 -8.32
CA TRP A 274 15.41 22.72 -8.81
C TRP A 274 16.38 23.13 -7.69
N HIS A 275 17.66 23.29 -8.08
CA HIS A 275 18.74 23.78 -7.22
C HIS A 275 19.38 25.03 -7.82
N PRO A 276 20.06 25.87 -7.02
CA PRO A 276 20.76 27.06 -7.53
C PRO A 276 21.81 26.77 -8.62
N SER A 277 22.29 25.55 -8.71
CA SER A 277 23.21 25.09 -9.75
C SER A 277 22.53 24.74 -11.08
N THR A 278 21.20 24.46 -11.07
CA THR A 278 20.46 23.97 -12.25
C THR A 278 20.60 24.87 -13.49
N PRO A 279 20.51 26.22 -13.41
CA PRO A 279 20.60 27.08 -14.58
C PRO A 279 21.98 27.07 -15.28
N THR A 280 23.04 26.71 -14.55
CA THR A 280 24.40 26.67 -15.07
C THR A 280 24.92 25.25 -15.35
N ALA A 281 24.24 24.23 -14.85
CA ALA A 281 24.55 22.84 -15.13
C ALA A 281 24.23 22.48 -16.58
N ASP A 282 24.97 21.53 -17.15
CA ASP A 282 24.60 20.95 -18.45
C ASP A 282 23.51 19.88 -18.23
N PRO A 283 22.31 20.07 -18.77
CA PRO A 283 21.25 19.06 -18.67
C PRO A 283 21.70 17.74 -19.32
N ILE A 284 21.11 16.61 -18.91
CA ILE A 284 21.42 15.32 -19.56
C ILE A 284 21.41 15.49 -21.09
N SER A 285 22.33 14.79 -21.75
CA SER A 285 22.59 15.03 -23.18
C SER A 285 21.36 14.69 -24.05
N LYS A 286 21.20 15.44 -25.14
CA LYS A 286 20.20 15.10 -26.17
C LYS A 286 20.32 13.63 -26.62
N ALA A 287 21.54 13.12 -26.76
CA ALA A 287 21.79 11.74 -27.18
C ALA A 287 21.24 10.74 -26.15
N SER A 288 21.42 11.01 -24.84
CA SER A 288 20.88 10.18 -23.77
C SER A 288 19.34 10.17 -23.79
N ILE A 289 18.68 11.34 -23.88
CA ILE A 289 17.22 11.42 -23.96
C ILE A 289 16.68 10.65 -25.18
N LEU A 290 17.31 10.81 -26.34
CA LEU A 290 16.91 10.08 -27.55
C LEU A 290 17.13 8.57 -27.41
N SER A 291 18.19 8.14 -26.75
CA SER A 291 18.44 6.72 -26.47
C SER A 291 17.34 6.12 -25.60
N HIS A 292 16.90 6.81 -24.54
CA HIS A 292 15.77 6.36 -23.73
C HIS A 292 14.50 6.20 -24.56
N LEU A 293 14.17 7.21 -25.39
CA LEU A 293 12.96 7.17 -26.22
C LEU A 293 12.96 6.03 -27.23
N VAL A 294 14.14 5.63 -27.73
CA VAL A 294 14.30 4.49 -28.65
C VAL A 294 14.26 3.16 -27.90
N ASP A 295 14.93 3.08 -26.76
CA ASP A 295 15.05 1.85 -25.96
C ASP A 295 13.72 1.46 -25.31
N LEU A 296 12.96 2.43 -24.81
CA LEU A 296 11.71 2.19 -24.08
C LEU A 296 10.51 1.91 -25.00
N GLU A 297 10.56 2.32 -26.26
CA GLU A 297 9.46 2.12 -27.21
C GLU A 297 9.07 0.64 -27.37
N PRO A 298 9.97 -0.32 -27.65
CA PRO A 298 9.63 -1.73 -27.76
C PRO A 298 9.26 -2.37 -26.42
N LYS A 299 9.57 -1.72 -25.30
CA LYS A 299 9.28 -2.16 -23.93
C LYS A 299 7.92 -1.65 -23.41
N TYR A 300 7.08 -1.06 -24.26
CA TYR A 300 5.77 -0.50 -23.90
C TYR A 300 5.85 0.45 -22.69
N THR A 301 6.94 1.18 -22.58
CA THR A 301 7.23 2.06 -21.46
C THR A 301 7.24 3.52 -21.95
N SER A 302 6.38 4.35 -21.39
CA SER A 302 6.41 5.79 -21.62
C SER A 302 7.54 6.41 -20.80
N PHE A 303 8.31 7.30 -21.44
CA PHE A 303 9.38 8.04 -20.76
C PHE A 303 8.83 9.33 -20.16
N ILE A 304 9.07 9.56 -18.87
CA ILE A 304 8.75 10.83 -18.22
C ILE A 304 10.04 11.50 -17.75
N LEU A 305 10.31 12.68 -18.27
CA LEU A 305 11.51 13.45 -17.95
C LEU A 305 11.18 14.56 -16.98
N ASN A 306 11.77 14.53 -15.81
CA ASN A 306 11.60 15.57 -14.82
C ASN A 306 12.33 16.85 -15.25
N CYS A 307 11.57 17.93 -15.32
CA CYS A 307 12.04 19.27 -15.67
C CYS A 307 11.59 20.21 -14.54
N PRO A 308 12.42 20.42 -13.52
CA PRO A 308 12.03 21.19 -12.36
C PRO A 308 11.98 22.69 -12.66
N PRO A 309 10.85 23.37 -12.39
CA PRO A 309 10.79 24.82 -12.45
C PRO A 309 11.61 25.48 -11.33
N ASN A 310 12.22 26.62 -11.65
CA ASN A 310 13.00 27.43 -10.74
C ASN A 310 12.10 28.26 -9.77
N ARG A 311 12.70 29.02 -8.87
CA ARG A 311 12.00 29.85 -7.88
C ARG A 311 11.16 30.98 -8.49
N ASP A 312 11.39 31.33 -9.75
CA ASP A 312 10.55 32.26 -10.51
C ASP A 312 9.39 31.55 -11.22
N GLY A 313 9.16 30.26 -10.96
CA GLY A 313 8.10 29.46 -11.55
C GLY A 313 8.26 29.20 -13.05
N ARG A 314 9.48 29.14 -13.56
CA ARG A 314 9.83 28.93 -14.96
C ARG A 314 10.88 27.82 -15.12
N LEU A 315 10.86 27.13 -16.23
CA LEU A 315 12.01 26.29 -16.62
C LEU A 315 13.17 27.19 -17.07
N ASP A 316 14.38 26.85 -16.64
CA ASP A 316 15.61 27.56 -17.04
C ASP A 316 15.91 27.39 -18.52
N ASP A 317 16.59 28.39 -19.12
CA ASP A 317 16.85 28.46 -20.55
C ASP A 317 17.68 27.27 -21.08
N ASN A 318 18.58 26.71 -20.26
CA ASN A 318 19.36 25.52 -20.63
C ASN A 318 18.46 24.29 -20.79
N ILE A 319 17.46 24.11 -19.92
CA ILE A 319 16.45 23.05 -19.99
C ILE A 319 15.56 23.26 -21.22
N VAL A 320 15.01 24.46 -21.40
CA VAL A 320 14.13 24.81 -22.54
C VAL A 320 14.84 24.54 -23.88
N ARG A 321 16.09 24.96 -24.00
CA ARG A 321 16.92 24.72 -25.20
C ARG A 321 17.13 23.22 -25.45
N ARG A 322 17.49 22.43 -24.40
CA ARG A 322 17.69 20.99 -24.53
C ARG A 322 16.39 20.29 -24.97
N LEU A 323 15.26 20.65 -24.42
CA LEU A 323 13.95 20.11 -24.81
C LEU A 323 13.63 20.41 -26.30
N ALA A 324 13.90 21.63 -26.77
CA ALA A 324 13.73 21.99 -28.16
C ALA A 324 14.67 21.20 -29.11
N GLU A 325 15.93 20.97 -28.69
CA GLU A 325 16.88 20.13 -29.43
C GLU A 325 16.40 18.69 -29.58
N VAL A 326 15.83 18.13 -28.52
CA VAL A 326 15.23 16.77 -28.52
C VAL A 326 14.05 16.71 -29.47
N GLY A 327 13.10 17.65 -29.38
CA GLY A 327 11.93 17.67 -30.24
C GLY A 327 12.23 17.89 -31.72
N ALA A 328 13.33 18.63 -32.04
CA ALA A 328 13.80 18.77 -33.42
C ALA A 328 14.28 17.43 -33.99
N ALA A 329 14.92 16.59 -33.18
CA ALA A 329 15.51 15.32 -33.58
C ALA A 329 14.59 14.11 -33.47
N TRP A 330 13.78 14.03 -32.40
CA TRP A 330 12.95 12.87 -32.12
C TRP A 330 11.74 12.74 -33.04
N ARG A 331 11.50 11.50 -33.44
CA ARG A 331 10.26 11.10 -34.16
C ARG A 331 9.79 9.78 -33.56
N PRO A 332 8.52 9.71 -33.08
CA PRO A 332 8.00 8.47 -32.52
C PRO A 332 7.93 7.37 -33.57
N ASP A 333 8.30 6.16 -33.17
CA ASP A 333 8.13 4.98 -34.02
C ASP A 333 6.64 4.60 -34.07
N ARG A 334 6.05 4.75 -35.28
CA ARG A 334 4.64 4.39 -35.52
C ARG A 334 4.48 2.92 -35.88
N SER A 335 5.57 2.17 -36.05
CA SER A 335 5.53 0.73 -36.38
C SER A 335 5.49 -0.17 -35.16
N ARG A 336 5.62 0.40 -33.92
CA ARG A 336 5.49 -0.39 -32.71
C ARG A 336 4.20 -1.19 -32.69
N ARG A 337 4.31 -2.47 -32.33
CA ARG A 337 3.12 -3.34 -32.14
C ARG A 337 2.22 -2.76 -31.05
N PRO A 338 0.89 -2.97 -31.14
CA PRO A 338 -0.02 -2.65 -30.06
C PRO A 338 0.40 -3.28 -28.74
N LEU A 339 0.03 -2.61 -27.62
CA LEU A 339 0.25 -3.17 -26.29
C LEU A 339 -0.39 -4.57 -26.22
N PRO A 340 0.37 -5.62 -25.85
CA PRO A 340 -0.19 -6.95 -25.65
C PRO A 340 -1.32 -6.96 -24.62
N PRO A 341 -2.20 -7.96 -24.63
CA PRO A 341 -3.16 -8.14 -23.56
C PRO A 341 -2.46 -8.14 -22.20
N GLN A 342 -2.91 -7.27 -21.33
CA GLN A 342 -2.35 -7.17 -19.98
C GLN A 342 -2.87 -8.32 -19.12
N LEU A 343 -2.11 -8.65 -18.06
CA LEU A 343 -2.52 -9.69 -17.12
C LEU A 343 -3.89 -9.36 -16.53
N PRO A 344 -4.79 -10.33 -16.46
CA PRO A 344 -6.02 -10.17 -15.71
C PRO A 344 -5.67 -9.88 -14.24
N ARG A 345 -6.48 -9.07 -13.58
CA ARG A 345 -6.29 -8.71 -12.18
C ARG A 345 -7.44 -9.23 -11.35
N ALA A 346 -7.19 -9.40 -10.06
CA ALA A 346 -8.25 -9.48 -9.08
C ALA A 346 -8.88 -8.07 -8.97
N GLU A 347 -9.83 -7.76 -9.84
CA GLU A 347 -10.49 -6.44 -9.90
C GLU A 347 -11.07 -6.03 -8.54
N HIS A 348 -11.47 -7.03 -7.75
CA HIS A 348 -12.02 -6.86 -6.41
C HIS A 348 -11.29 -7.77 -5.42
N PRO A 349 -10.06 -7.45 -5.02
CA PRO A 349 -9.32 -8.25 -4.04
C PRO A 349 -9.98 -8.16 -2.67
N VAL A 350 -9.86 -9.25 -1.92
CA VAL A 350 -10.18 -9.31 -0.50
C VAL A 350 -8.87 -9.13 0.27
N THR A 351 -8.85 -8.23 1.24
CA THR A 351 -7.67 -8.01 2.08
C THR A 351 -7.45 -9.22 2.98
N PRO A 352 -6.33 -9.93 2.88
CA PRO A 352 -6.01 -11.03 3.77
C PRO A 352 -5.77 -10.55 5.21
N VAL A 353 -6.05 -11.38 6.18
CA VAL A 353 -5.85 -11.05 7.61
C VAL A 353 -4.68 -11.81 8.22
N SER A 354 -4.38 -13.01 7.73
CA SER A 354 -3.22 -13.78 8.14
C SER A 354 -2.77 -14.78 7.05
N ALA A 355 -1.56 -15.29 7.22
CA ALA A 355 -1.04 -16.37 6.39
C ALA A 355 -0.19 -17.31 7.24
N TYR A 356 -0.19 -18.60 6.89
CA TYR A 356 0.63 -19.62 7.52
C TYR A 356 1.16 -20.61 6.50
N ALA A 357 2.30 -21.24 6.79
CA ALA A 357 2.99 -22.08 5.82
C ALA A 357 3.52 -23.39 6.46
N THR A 358 3.75 -24.39 5.64
CA THR A 358 4.34 -25.68 6.09
C THR A 358 5.83 -25.56 6.38
N GLY A 359 6.52 -24.55 5.84
CA GLY A 359 7.91 -24.24 6.10
C GLY A 359 8.26 -22.83 5.65
N PHE A 360 9.29 -22.25 6.25
CA PHE A 360 9.86 -20.96 5.86
C PHE A 360 11.25 -20.77 6.50
N HIS A 361 12.06 -19.92 5.89
CA HIS A 361 13.35 -19.49 6.42
C HIS A 361 13.17 -18.45 7.54
N VAL A 362 14.06 -18.43 8.50
CA VAL A 362 14.03 -17.45 9.61
C VAL A 362 14.00 -16.02 9.06
N GLY A 363 13.06 -15.21 9.55
CA GLY A 363 12.85 -13.83 9.08
C GLY A 363 12.00 -13.69 7.81
N GLU A 364 11.75 -14.79 7.07
CA GLU A 364 11.00 -14.79 5.80
C GLU A 364 9.68 -15.58 5.94
N GLY A 365 8.92 -15.27 6.97
CA GLY A 365 7.67 -15.96 7.32
C GLY A 365 6.50 -15.65 6.39
N PRO A 366 5.39 -16.46 6.50
CA PRO A 366 4.27 -16.37 5.58
C PRO A 366 3.53 -15.02 5.59
N MET A 367 3.55 -14.28 6.70
CA MET A 367 2.93 -12.94 6.78
C MET A 367 3.57 -11.94 5.81
N LYS A 368 4.80 -12.16 5.40
CA LYS A 368 5.49 -11.35 4.38
C LYS A 368 4.85 -11.43 3.00
N ALA A 369 4.08 -12.48 2.73
CA ALA A 369 3.34 -12.62 1.47
C ALA A 369 2.11 -11.73 1.38
N ILE A 370 1.66 -11.15 2.50
CA ILE A 370 0.44 -10.36 2.60
C ILE A 370 0.66 -8.99 3.26
N ASP A 371 1.90 -8.58 3.46
CA ASP A 371 2.25 -7.30 4.10
C ASP A 371 2.05 -6.08 3.19
N GLY A 372 1.75 -6.30 1.90
CA GLY A 372 1.48 -5.26 0.89
C GLY A 372 2.69 -4.47 0.45
N LEU A 373 3.87 -4.85 0.90
CA LEU A 373 5.09 -4.24 0.39
C LEU A 373 5.34 -4.71 -1.04
N SER A 374 5.73 -3.79 -1.91
CA SER A 374 6.04 -4.05 -3.31
C SER A 374 7.53 -4.08 -3.60
N ASP A 375 8.35 -3.46 -2.75
CA ASP A 375 9.81 -3.42 -2.84
C ASP A 375 10.47 -4.73 -2.36
N LYS A 376 10.03 -5.84 -2.86
CA LYS A 376 10.32 -7.18 -2.39
C LYS A 376 11.79 -7.58 -2.53
N GLY A 377 12.57 -7.25 -1.50
CA GLY A 377 13.96 -7.64 -1.31
C GLY A 377 14.14 -8.78 -0.32
N TYR A 378 15.26 -8.77 0.39
CA TYR A 378 15.50 -9.67 1.51
C TYR A 378 14.53 -9.37 2.66
N GLU A 379 14.09 -10.43 3.34
CA GLU A 379 13.20 -10.35 4.50
C GLU A 379 11.80 -9.78 4.23
N THR A 380 11.45 -9.52 2.96
CA THR A 380 10.14 -8.98 2.59
C THR A 380 9.29 -9.96 1.79
N CYS A 381 9.62 -11.24 1.79
CA CYS A 381 8.87 -12.31 1.12
C CYS A 381 8.72 -13.53 2.03
N TRP A 382 7.71 -14.36 1.77
CA TRP A 382 7.75 -15.74 2.26
C TRP A 382 8.77 -16.51 1.45
N SER A 383 9.71 -17.19 2.14
CA SER A 383 10.75 -17.97 1.50
C SER A 383 10.95 -19.29 2.19
N THR A 384 11.17 -20.34 1.40
CA THR A 384 11.57 -21.65 1.89
C THR A 384 13.06 -21.94 1.62
N TRP A 385 13.86 -20.89 1.40
CA TRP A 385 15.29 -21.04 1.16
C TRP A 385 15.92 -22.02 2.16
N SER A 386 16.75 -22.94 1.67
CA SER A 386 17.34 -24.05 2.44
C SER A 386 16.39 -25.18 2.89
N LEU A 387 15.13 -25.19 2.45
CA LEU A 387 14.17 -26.26 2.73
C LEU A 387 13.77 -26.96 1.44
N ASP A 388 13.68 -28.29 1.49
CA ASP A 388 13.26 -29.09 0.34
C ASP A 388 11.74 -28.95 0.07
N LEU A 389 11.36 -28.76 -1.19
CA LEU A 389 9.98 -28.77 -1.62
C LEU A 389 9.39 -30.20 -1.60
N PRO A 390 8.07 -30.39 -1.43
CA PRO A 390 7.02 -29.36 -1.56
C PRO A 390 6.72 -28.62 -0.25
N HIS A 391 6.31 -27.36 -0.41
CA HIS A 391 5.76 -26.54 0.67
C HIS A 391 4.46 -25.86 0.27
N SER A 392 3.67 -25.46 1.25
CA SER A 392 2.46 -24.69 0.99
C SER A 392 2.35 -23.47 1.89
N ILE A 393 1.75 -22.40 1.35
CA ILE A 393 1.28 -21.25 2.10
C ILE A 393 -0.25 -21.20 1.98
N THR A 394 -0.92 -20.95 3.09
CA THR A 394 -2.36 -20.75 3.18
C THR A 394 -2.63 -19.34 3.64
N VAL A 395 -3.45 -18.63 2.89
CA VAL A 395 -3.90 -17.26 3.15
C VAL A 395 -5.31 -17.28 3.70
N ASP A 396 -5.53 -16.61 4.82
CA ASP A 396 -6.82 -16.42 5.48
C ASP A 396 -7.43 -15.09 5.05
N LEU A 397 -8.68 -15.12 4.55
CA LEU A 397 -9.42 -13.96 4.07
C LEU A 397 -10.31 -13.31 5.15
N GLY A 398 -10.17 -13.72 6.43
CA GLY A 398 -10.91 -13.16 7.58
C GLY A 398 -12.40 -13.48 7.61
N GLY A 399 -12.84 -14.45 6.84
CA GLY A 399 -14.21 -14.91 6.72
C GLY A 399 -14.45 -15.59 5.39
N VAL A 400 -15.62 -16.20 5.22
CA VAL A 400 -16.00 -16.83 3.94
C VAL A 400 -16.60 -15.78 3.02
N TRP A 401 -15.98 -15.61 1.85
CA TRP A 401 -16.40 -14.69 0.82
C TRP A 401 -16.93 -15.46 -0.40
N SER A 402 -18.02 -14.97 -0.99
CA SER A 402 -18.52 -15.48 -2.28
C SER A 402 -17.70 -14.88 -3.44
N GLY A 403 -17.70 -15.56 -4.60
CA GLY A 403 -17.14 -15.00 -5.83
C GLY A 403 -15.61 -14.99 -5.91
N ILE A 404 -14.91 -15.68 -5.03
CA ILE A 404 -13.45 -15.83 -5.09
C ILE A 404 -13.07 -16.66 -6.32
N SER A 405 -12.29 -16.06 -7.23
CA SER A 405 -12.03 -16.64 -8.55
C SER A 405 -10.64 -16.36 -9.12
N THR A 406 -9.80 -15.58 -8.42
CA THR A 406 -8.52 -15.13 -8.96
C THR A 406 -7.47 -15.07 -7.86
N LEU A 407 -6.25 -15.45 -8.22
CA LEU A 407 -5.04 -15.24 -7.44
C LEU A 407 -3.97 -14.63 -8.34
N GLU A 408 -3.36 -13.56 -7.86
CA GLU A 408 -2.17 -12.96 -8.44
C GLU A 408 -0.98 -13.28 -7.51
N TYR A 409 0.09 -13.82 -8.07
CA TYR A 409 1.35 -14.10 -7.40
C TYR A 409 2.41 -13.13 -7.87
N LEU A 410 3.00 -12.39 -6.93
CA LEU A 410 4.15 -11.55 -7.16
C LEU A 410 5.42 -12.31 -6.74
N PRO A 411 6.34 -12.61 -7.68
CA PRO A 411 7.67 -13.10 -7.35
C PRO A 411 8.48 -12.07 -6.57
N LYS A 412 9.56 -12.51 -5.94
CA LYS A 412 10.55 -11.62 -5.33
C LYS A 412 11.14 -10.68 -6.39
N GLN A 413 11.04 -9.38 -6.21
CA GLN A 413 11.44 -8.38 -7.20
C GLN A 413 12.93 -8.02 -7.13
N TRP A 414 13.50 -8.00 -5.94
CA TRP A 414 14.90 -7.67 -5.76
C TRP A 414 15.74 -8.87 -5.35
N ASN A 415 16.80 -9.13 -6.11
CA ASN A 415 17.81 -10.14 -5.81
C ASN A 415 19.17 -9.59 -6.22
N ARG A 416 20.19 -9.69 -5.36
CA ARG A 416 21.55 -9.15 -5.59
C ARG A 416 22.14 -9.54 -6.95
N ASN A 417 21.82 -10.73 -7.44
CA ASN A 417 22.37 -11.26 -8.67
C ASN A 417 21.41 -11.15 -9.87
N ASN A 418 20.31 -10.42 -9.72
CA ASN A 418 19.28 -10.30 -10.75
C ASN A 418 18.74 -11.66 -11.26
N THR A 419 18.71 -12.66 -10.38
CA THR A 419 18.25 -14.02 -10.70
C THR A 419 16.76 -14.19 -10.43
N THR A 420 16.16 -15.24 -11.00
CA THR A 420 14.79 -15.67 -10.72
C THR A 420 14.72 -16.77 -9.66
N ASP A 421 15.76 -16.90 -8.85
CA ASP A 421 15.84 -17.95 -7.83
C ASP A 421 14.68 -17.81 -6.82
N GLY A 422 14.01 -18.92 -6.59
CA GLY A 422 12.84 -19.02 -5.75
C GLY A 422 11.51 -18.73 -6.46
N ASP A 423 11.50 -18.38 -7.74
CA ASP A 423 10.24 -18.24 -8.49
C ASP A 423 9.48 -19.56 -8.51
N ILE A 424 8.17 -19.50 -8.26
CA ILE A 424 7.30 -20.67 -8.30
C ILE A 424 7.19 -21.16 -9.76
N ILE A 425 7.52 -22.43 -9.98
CA ILE A 425 7.41 -23.12 -11.27
C ILE A 425 6.18 -24.01 -11.30
N ALA A 426 6.15 -25.09 -10.55
CA ALA A 426 5.01 -26.00 -10.50
C ALA A 426 4.16 -25.74 -9.25
N TYR A 427 2.87 -25.53 -9.46
CA TYR A 427 1.94 -25.14 -8.41
C TYR A 427 0.59 -25.83 -8.49
N ALA A 428 -0.10 -25.92 -7.35
CA ALA A 428 -1.53 -26.18 -7.27
C ALA A 428 -2.20 -25.16 -6.33
N ILE A 429 -3.39 -24.67 -6.74
CA ILE A 429 -4.20 -23.76 -5.95
C ILE A 429 -5.40 -24.50 -5.38
N HIS A 430 -5.62 -24.30 -4.10
CA HIS A 430 -6.72 -24.92 -3.37
C HIS A 430 -7.53 -23.85 -2.66
N THR A 431 -8.85 -24.04 -2.55
CA THR A 431 -9.73 -23.17 -1.76
C THR A 431 -10.46 -23.99 -0.70
N GLY A 432 -10.75 -23.36 0.43
CA GLY A 432 -11.49 -23.92 1.56
C GLY A 432 -12.33 -22.87 2.24
N THR A 433 -13.33 -23.31 3.03
CA THR A 433 -14.19 -22.40 3.81
C THR A 433 -13.90 -22.48 5.31
N ASP A 434 -13.19 -23.52 5.75
CA ASP A 434 -12.96 -23.84 7.17
C ASP A 434 -11.47 -23.91 7.56
N GLY A 435 -10.55 -23.66 6.61
CA GLY A 435 -9.10 -23.75 6.84
C GLY A 435 -8.56 -25.18 6.95
N VAL A 436 -9.41 -26.19 6.85
CA VAL A 436 -9.12 -27.63 7.04
C VAL A 436 -9.25 -28.41 5.75
N ARG A 437 -10.45 -28.35 5.17
CA ARG A 437 -10.79 -29.07 3.95
C ARG A 437 -10.59 -28.16 2.76
N PHE A 438 -9.75 -28.62 1.87
CA PHE A 438 -9.40 -27.88 0.67
C PHE A 438 -9.80 -28.64 -0.60
N THR A 439 -10.26 -27.90 -1.59
CA THR A 439 -10.54 -28.41 -2.94
C THR A 439 -9.57 -27.75 -3.90
N LYS A 440 -8.85 -28.56 -4.68
CA LYS A 440 -8.00 -28.06 -5.76
C LYS A 440 -8.86 -27.38 -6.83
N VAL A 441 -8.50 -26.17 -7.21
CA VAL A 441 -9.24 -25.34 -8.17
C VAL A 441 -8.43 -25.02 -9.42
N ALA A 442 -7.10 -25.04 -9.31
CA ALA A 442 -6.18 -24.85 -10.44
C ALA A 442 -4.85 -25.55 -10.16
N GLU A 443 -4.12 -25.87 -11.21
CA GLU A 443 -2.73 -26.29 -11.16
C GLU A 443 -2.05 -25.91 -12.48
N GLY A 444 -0.73 -25.82 -12.47
CA GLY A 444 -0.02 -25.47 -13.69
C GLY A 444 1.48 -25.32 -13.49
N ILE A 445 2.09 -24.81 -14.55
CA ILE A 445 3.51 -24.46 -14.60
C ILE A 445 3.63 -23.00 -15.03
N TRP A 446 4.37 -22.21 -14.27
CA TRP A 446 4.75 -20.85 -14.62
C TRP A 446 6.19 -20.79 -15.14
N ALA A 447 6.46 -19.85 -16.03
CA ALA A 447 7.85 -19.54 -16.39
C ALA A 447 8.55 -18.84 -15.22
N GLY A 448 9.80 -19.18 -14.98
CA GLY A 448 10.66 -18.44 -14.04
C GLY A 448 10.89 -17.04 -14.59
N SER A 449 10.25 -16.04 -13.99
CA SER A 449 10.41 -14.62 -14.33
C SER A 449 9.86 -13.76 -13.19
N ARG A 450 10.28 -12.52 -13.10
CA ARG A 450 9.78 -11.56 -12.10
C ARG A 450 8.40 -11.00 -12.39
N ALA A 451 7.86 -11.27 -13.58
CA ALA A 451 6.52 -10.82 -13.92
C ALA A 451 5.48 -11.46 -12.98
N THR A 452 4.48 -10.69 -12.59
CA THR A 452 3.30 -11.18 -11.87
C THR A 452 2.67 -12.34 -12.60
N LYS A 453 2.30 -13.38 -11.88
CA LYS A 453 1.57 -14.53 -12.42
C LYS A 453 0.14 -14.48 -11.94
N VAL A 454 -0.78 -14.85 -12.82
CA VAL A 454 -2.20 -14.85 -12.51
C VAL A 454 -2.76 -16.22 -12.79
N VAL A 455 -3.62 -16.69 -11.91
CA VAL A 455 -4.41 -17.89 -12.11
C VAL A 455 -5.88 -17.61 -11.78
N GLU A 456 -6.76 -18.15 -12.61
CA GLU A 456 -8.20 -17.99 -12.49
C GLU A 456 -8.90 -19.34 -12.38
N TRP A 457 -10.04 -19.34 -11.70
CA TRP A 457 -10.93 -20.48 -11.59
C TRP A 457 -12.40 -20.03 -11.56
N ALA A 458 -13.32 -20.98 -11.64
CA ALA A 458 -14.75 -20.68 -11.53
C ALA A 458 -15.05 -20.05 -10.14
N PRO A 459 -15.82 -18.94 -10.09
CA PRO A 459 -16.15 -18.25 -8.83
C PRO A 459 -16.77 -19.20 -7.81
N ARG A 460 -16.32 -19.09 -6.57
CA ARG A 460 -16.80 -19.93 -5.47
C ARG A 460 -16.68 -19.27 -4.11
N ASN A 461 -17.31 -19.87 -3.11
CA ASN A 461 -17.14 -19.46 -1.72
C ASN A 461 -15.78 -19.95 -1.21
N ALA A 462 -14.99 -19.04 -0.63
CA ALA A 462 -13.72 -19.36 0.00
C ALA A 462 -13.45 -18.41 1.17
N GLY A 463 -12.91 -18.94 2.26
CA GLY A 463 -12.31 -18.19 3.36
C GLY A 463 -10.80 -18.35 3.41
N PHE A 464 -10.31 -19.38 2.72
CA PHE A 464 -8.89 -19.73 2.68
C PHE A 464 -8.48 -20.10 1.26
N VAL A 465 -7.30 -19.63 0.87
CA VAL A 465 -6.66 -20.01 -0.39
C VAL A 465 -5.27 -20.53 -0.08
N ARG A 466 -4.97 -21.75 -0.57
CA ARG A 466 -3.68 -22.39 -0.39
C ARG A 466 -2.95 -22.49 -1.72
N ILE A 467 -1.70 -22.08 -1.72
CA ILE A 467 -0.75 -22.31 -2.80
C ILE A 467 0.16 -23.45 -2.36
N GLU A 468 0.10 -24.57 -3.06
CA GLU A 468 1.04 -25.68 -2.90
C GLU A 468 2.10 -25.55 -3.99
N VAL A 469 3.37 -25.51 -3.57
CA VAL A 469 4.52 -25.34 -4.47
C VAL A 469 5.28 -26.66 -4.51
N MET A 470 5.34 -27.25 -5.69
CA MET A 470 6.01 -28.52 -5.94
C MET A 470 7.41 -28.33 -6.53
N GLU A 471 7.61 -27.23 -7.28
CA GLU A 471 8.90 -26.88 -7.89
C GLU A 471 9.09 -25.37 -7.87
N GLY A 472 10.30 -24.93 -7.58
CA GLY A 472 10.74 -23.52 -7.65
C GLY A 472 12.14 -23.44 -8.24
N THR A 473 12.45 -22.32 -8.87
CA THR A 473 13.78 -22.06 -9.43
C THR A 473 14.83 -22.12 -8.32
N GLY A 474 15.87 -22.90 -8.50
CA GLY A 474 16.89 -23.11 -7.47
C GLY A 474 16.49 -24.08 -6.36
N GLY A 475 15.33 -24.76 -6.47
CA GLY A 475 14.87 -25.81 -5.55
C GLY A 475 14.13 -25.30 -4.31
N TYR A 476 13.74 -24.03 -4.25
CA TYR A 476 13.00 -23.41 -3.15
C TYR A 476 11.96 -22.40 -3.69
N VAL A 477 11.20 -21.77 -2.81
CA VAL A 477 10.20 -20.79 -3.22
C VAL A 477 10.39 -19.43 -2.54
N ASN A 478 10.19 -18.36 -3.31
CA ASN A 478 9.97 -17.00 -2.83
C ASN A 478 8.60 -16.50 -3.29
N LEU A 479 7.79 -15.98 -2.38
CA LEU A 479 6.54 -15.33 -2.69
C LEU A 479 6.57 -13.93 -2.08
N GLY A 480 6.76 -12.93 -2.94
CA GLY A 480 6.84 -11.53 -2.56
C GLY A 480 5.49 -10.95 -2.16
N GLY A 481 4.43 -11.33 -2.84
CA GLY A 481 3.08 -10.88 -2.52
C GLY A 481 2.01 -11.72 -3.17
N VAL A 482 0.79 -11.65 -2.63
CA VAL A 482 -0.37 -12.32 -3.21
C VAL A 482 -1.62 -11.46 -3.09
N HIS A 483 -2.37 -11.32 -4.20
CA HIS A 483 -3.74 -10.82 -4.20
C HIS A 483 -4.73 -11.94 -4.51
N ILE A 484 -5.81 -11.98 -3.75
CA ILE A 484 -6.86 -12.98 -3.91
C ILE A 484 -8.20 -12.26 -3.95
N GLY A 485 -9.07 -12.60 -4.87
CA GLY A 485 -10.37 -11.93 -4.96
C GLY A 485 -11.26 -12.39 -6.09
N GLY A 486 -12.20 -11.52 -6.46
CA GLY A 486 -13.04 -11.66 -7.63
C GLY A 486 -12.49 -10.89 -8.81
N ARG A 487 -12.61 -11.44 -10.02
CA ARG A 487 -12.21 -10.74 -11.24
C ARG A 487 -13.29 -9.79 -11.75
N ARG A 488 -14.51 -10.29 -11.93
CA ARG A 488 -15.63 -9.55 -12.55
C ARG A 488 -16.73 -9.19 -11.57
N THR A 489 -16.73 -9.82 -10.41
CA THR A 489 -17.77 -9.66 -9.40
C THR A 489 -17.13 -9.39 -8.07
N LYS A 490 -17.59 -8.34 -7.40
CA LYS A 490 -17.13 -8.01 -6.06
C LYS A 490 -17.50 -9.14 -5.10
N PRO A 491 -16.54 -9.73 -4.38
CA PRO A 491 -16.81 -10.71 -3.36
C PRO A 491 -17.71 -10.13 -2.26
N THR A 492 -18.59 -10.96 -1.74
CA THR A 492 -19.48 -10.61 -0.62
C THR A 492 -19.19 -11.51 0.56
N LEU A 493 -19.09 -10.94 1.74
CA LEU A 493 -18.90 -11.70 2.97
C LEU A 493 -20.14 -12.55 3.26
N VAL A 494 -19.97 -13.87 3.32
CA VAL A 494 -21.03 -14.86 3.57
C VAL A 494 -21.12 -15.21 5.04
N SER A 495 -19.97 -15.48 5.66
CA SER A 495 -19.88 -15.79 7.10
C SER A 495 -18.53 -15.41 7.68
N ARG A 496 -18.48 -15.20 8.99
CA ARG A 496 -17.27 -14.90 9.76
C ARG A 496 -16.76 -16.15 10.48
N VAL A 497 -15.53 -16.11 10.96
CA VAL A 497 -14.91 -17.22 11.71
C VAL A 497 -15.57 -17.42 13.06
N LEU A 498 -15.89 -16.32 13.75
CA LEU A 498 -16.54 -16.34 15.06
C LEU A 498 -17.97 -15.80 14.99
N PRO A 499 -18.88 -16.33 15.77
CA PRO A 499 -20.22 -15.75 15.90
C PRO A 499 -20.17 -14.37 16.58
N GLY A 500 -21.27 -13.63 16.51
CA GLY A 500 -21.39 -12.21 16.85
C GLY A 500 -21.04 -11.80 18.28
N ASP A 501 -21.17 -10.50 18.52
CA ASP A 501 -20.54 -9.69 19.56
C ASP A 501 -20.93 -10.02 21.02
N GLU A 502 -21.99 -10.82 21.29
CA GLU A 502 -22.51 -11.06 22.64
C GLU A 502 -22.02 -12.37 23.30
N THR A 503 -21.28 -13.19 22.55
CA THR A 503 -20.81 -14.47 23.10
C THR A 503 -19.54 -14.25 23.92
N VAL A 504 -19.57 -14.75 25.16
CA VAL A 504 -18.42 -14.74 26.07
C VAL A 504 -17.61 -16.01 25.89
N TYR A 505 -16.30 -15.86 25.78
CA TYR A 505 -15.34 -16.93 25.54
C TYR A 505 -14.25 -16.97 26.60
N ARG A 506 -13.57 -18.12 26.69
CA ARG A 506 -12.26 -18.27 27.30
C ARG A 506 -11.25 -18.73 26.23
N LEU A 507 -10.03 -18.23 26.29
CA LEU A 507 -8.96 -18.61 25.41
C LEU A 507 -8.08 -19.63 26.15
N VAL A 508 -8.09 -20.89 25.70
CA VAL A 508 -7.37 -22.01 26.34
C VAL A 508 -6.13 -22.33 25.53
N ASN A 509 -4.94 -22.19 26.11
CA ASN A 509 -3.69 -22.51 25.44
C ASN A 509 -3.50 -24.02 25.28
N ARG A 510 -3.07 -24.46 24.09
CA ARG A 510 -2.89 -25.89 23.77
C ARG A 510 -1.77 -26.54 24.55
N ALA A 511 -0.68 -25.84 24.85
CA ALA A 511 0.48 -26.40 25.53
C ALA A 511 0.22 -26.70 27.00
N GLY A 512 -0.42 -25.73 27.70
CA GLY A 512 -0.64 -25.83 29.16
C GLY A 512 -2.06 -26.14 29.58
N GLY A 513 -3.05 -26.05 28.67
CA GLY A 513 -4.47 -26.18 29.00
C GLY A 513 -5.01 -25.05 29.90
N LYS A 514 -4.23 -23.99 30.10
CA LYS A 514 -4.57 -22.83 30.92
C LYS A 514 -5.18 -21.72 30.07
N VAL A 515 -5.84 -20.77 30.72
CA VAL A 515 -6.55 -19.70 30.04
C VAL A 515 -5.81 -18.37 30.12
N ALA A 516 -6.04 -17.50 29.13
CA ALA A 516 -5.61 -16.11 29.19
C ALA A 516 -6.36 -15.38 30.31
N ASP A 517 -5.62 -14.72 31.18
CA ASP A 517 -6.07 -14.13 32.44
C ASP A 517 -5.45 -12.73 32.60
N VAL A 518 -6.28 -11.73 32.83
CA VAL A 518 -5.81 -10.39 33.18
C VAL A 518 -5.26 -10.43 34.61
N LEU A 519 -3.99 -10.11 34.77
CA LEU A 519 -3.27 -10.21 36.03
C LEU A 519 -4.04 -9.58 37.19
N ASP A 520 -4.31 -10.41 38.21
CA ASP A 520 -5.00 -10.02 39.47
C ASP A 520 -6.35 -9.30 39.25
N GLY A 521 -6.97 -9.48 38.07
CA GLY A 521 -8.22 -8.79 37.72
C GLY A 521 -8.05 -7.27 37.58
N GLY A 522 -6.83 -6.80 37.28
CA GLY A 522 -6.54 -5.39 37.11
C GLY A 522 -7.34 -4.75 35.99
N THR A 523 -7.64 -3.44 36.14
CA THR A 523 -8.43 -2.66 35.19
C THR A 523 -7.68 -1.44 34.62
N ALA A 524 -6.42 -1.26 35.01
CA ALA A 524 -5.58 -0.18 34.51
C ALA A 524 -5.07 -0.48 33.08
N ASP A 525 -4.83 0.57 32.28
CA ASP A 525 -4.11 0.43 31.02
C ASP A 525 -2.71 -0.11 31.30
N GLY A 526 -2.26 -1.06 30.47
CA GLY A 526 -0.98 -1.73 30.62
C GLY A 526 -0.99 -2.90 31.60
N THR A 527 -2.15 -3.30 32.19
CA THR A 527 -2.19 -4.51 33.02
C THR A 527 -1.88 -5.73 32.15
N ASP A 528 -0.94 -6.55 32.59
CA ASP A 528 -0.44 -7.72 31.87
C ASP A 528 -1.53 -8.81 31.71
N VAL A 529 -1.39 -9.60 30.67
CA VAL A 529 -2.19 -10.82 30.48
C VAL A 529 -1.25 -12.03 30.63
N ARG A 530 -1.65 -12.98 31.47
CA ARG A 530 -0.89 -14.19 31.81
C ARG A 530 -1.74 -15.44 31.66
N GLN A 531 -1.14 -16.61 31.64
CA GLN A 531 -1.92 -17.84 31.70
C GLN A 531 -2.18 -18.28 33.15
N GLN A 532 -3.43 -18.69 33.43
CA GLN A 532 -3.84 -19.21 34.74
C GLN A 532 -4.80 -20.40 34.60
N PRO A 533 -4.95 -21.25 35.64
CA PRO A 533 -6.04 -22.22 35.69
C PRO A 533 -7.40 -21.53 35.54
N TRP A 534 -8.32 -22.16 34.83
CA TRP A 534 -9.68 -21.67 34.69
C TRP A 534 -10.43 -21.64 36.04
N ARG A 535 -10.95 -20.49 36.43
CA ARG A 535 -11.69 -20.24 37.69
C ARG A 535 -13.07 -19.61 37.46
N ASN A 536 -13.47 -19.47 36.20
CA ASN A 536 -14.72 -18.80 35.79
C ASN A 536 -14.86 -17.37 36.33
N GLN A 537 -13.77 -16.62 36.36
CA GLN A 537 -13.75 -15.23 36.78
C GLN A 537 -13.80 -14.30 35.55
N ALA A 538 -14.34 -13.08 35.71
CA ALA A 538 -14.53 -12.13 34.61
C ALA A 538 -13.21 -11.70 33.92
N ASN A 539 -12.09 -11.70 34.66
CA ASN A 539 -10.76 -11.42 34.11
C ASN A 539 -10.19 -12.56 33.24
N GLN A 540 -10.87 -13.71 33.16
CA GLN A 540 -10.53 -14.85 32.30
C GLN A 540 -11.51 -14.98 31.12
N GLN A 541 -12.45 -14.04 31.00
CA GLN A 541 -13.53 -14.05 30.03
C GLN A 541 -13.35 -12.91 29.02
N TRP A 542 -13.64 -13.23 27.77
CA TRP A 542 -13.36 -12.35 26.65
C TRP A 542 -14.54 -12.32 25.67
N THR A 543 -14.80 -11.16 25.08
CA THR A 543 -15.73 -11.01 23.96
C THR A 543 -14.97 -10.62 22.70
N PHE A 544 -15.51 -10.97 21.53
CA PHE A 544 -14.90 -10.69 20.24
C PHE A 544 -15.85 -9.83 19.42
N THR A 545 -15.45 -8.60 19.13
CA THR A 545 -16.19 -7.68 18.26
C THR A 545 -15.48 -7.56 16.92
N SER A 546 -16.17 -7.87 15.83
CA SER A 546 -15.60 -7.77 14.49
C SER A 546 -15.35 -6.31 14.09
N THR A 547 -14.20 -6.04 13.50
CA THR A 547 -13.88 -4.74 12.89
C THR A 547 -14.50 -4.54 11.50
N GLY A 548 -15.12 -5.57 10.93
CA GLY A 548 -15.77 -5.51 9.62
C GLY A 548 -14.87 -5.96 8.45
N ASP A 549 -13.57 -5.95 8.62
CA ASP A 549 -12.54 -6.27 7.63
C ASP A 549 -11.77 -7.57 7.93
N GLY A 550 -12.34 -8.45 8.75
CA GLY A 550 -11.81 -9.79 9.05
C GLY A 550 -11.02 -9.87 10.36
N TYR A 551 -10.74 -8.76 11.01
CA TYR A 551 -10.13 -8.72 12.33
C TYR A 551 -11.18 -8.62 13.45
N TYR A 552 -10.71 -8.80 14.67
CA TYR A 552 -11.51 -8.72 15.89
C TYR A 552 -10.83 -7.85 16.94
N LYS A 553 -11.63 -7.09 17.68
CA LYS A 553 -11.27 -6.53 18.98
C LYS A 553 -11.59 -7.59 20.03
N ILE A 554 -10.61 -7.96 20.84
CA ILE A 554 -10.75 -8.95 21.92
C ILE A 554 -10.85 -8.17 23.24
N ARG A 555 -12.03 -8.18 23.86
CA ARG A 555 -12.32 -7.36 25.04
C ARG A 555 -12.43 -8.22 26.29
N SER A 556 -11.71 -7.88 27.36
CA SER A 556 -11.86 -8.48 28.67
C SER A 556 -13.21 -8.10 29.29
N VAL A 557 -13.96 -9.09 29.72
CA VAL A 557 -15.26 -8.89 30.41
C VAL A 557 -15.06 -8.19 31.76
N GLY A 558 -13.98 -8.49 32.48
CA GLY A 558 -13.70 -7.93 33.79
C GLY A 558 -13.33 -6.45 33.78
N SER A 559 -12.53 -6.02 32.81
CA SER A 559 -12.04 -4.64 32.74
C SER A 559 -12.76 -3.78 31.69
N GLY A 560 -13.42 -4.40 30.70
CA GLY A 560 -13.97 -3.72 29.53
C GLY A 560 -12.91 -3.22 28.54
N LYS A 561 -11.62 -3.53 28.76
CA LYS A 561 -10.48 -3.10 27.93
C LYS A 561 -10.11 -4.14 26.89
N LEU A 562 -9.37 -3.70 25.86
CA LEU A 562 -8.95 -4.54 24.73
C LEU A 562 -7.62 -5.21 25.00
N LEU A 563 -7.47 -6.43 24.52
CA LEU A 563 -6.20 -7.11 24.40
C LEU A 563 -5.30 -6.34 23.41
N GLU A 564 -4.09 -5.97 23.84
CA GLU A 564 -3.18 -5.11 23.09
C GLU A 564 -1.74 -5.60 23.18
N VAL A 565 -0.99 -5.43 22.08
CA VAL A 565 0.49 -5.51 22.12
C VAL A 565 1.03 -4.19 22.63
N ALA A 566 1.71 -4.23 23.77
CA ALA A 566 2.23 -3.04 24.42
C ALA A 566 3.31 -2.33 23.60
N GLY A 567 3.32 -0.98 23.66
CA GLY A 567 4.38 -0.14 23.11
C GLY A 567 4.59 -0.27 21.60
N LEU A 568 3.54 -0.61 20.84
CA LEU A 568 3.61 -0.79 19.38
C LEU A 568 4.69 -1.80 18.94
N SER A 569 5.03 -2.75 19.79
CA SER A 569 6.09 -3.71 19.52
C SER A 569 5.81 -4.54 18.27
N ARG A 570 6.82 -4.70 17.41
CA ARG A 570 6.82 -5.61 16.26
C ARG A 570 7.87 -6.72 16.40
N ALA A 571 8.46 -6.82 17.59
CA ALA A 571 9.49 -7.81 17.90
C ALA A 571 8.90 -9.02 18.62
N ASP A 572 9.58 -10.15 18.48
CA ASP A 572 9.35 -11.33 19.31
C ASP A 572 9.52 -10.97 20.78
N GLY A 573 8.66 -11.51 21.66
CA GLY A 573 8.63 -11.22 23.08
C GLY A 573 7.91 -9.90 23.42
N GLY A 574 7.31 -9.21 22.45
CA GLY A 574 6.49 -8.01 22.73
C GLY A 574 5.36 -8.36 23.71
N ASN A 575 5.29 -7.63 24.83
CA ASN A 575 4.34 -7.91 25.91
C ASN A 575 2.89 -7.71 25.45
N VAL A 576 1.97 -8.52 25.99
CA VAL A 576 0.54 -8.42 25.74
C VAL A 576 -0.18 -8.08 27.03
N GLY A 577 -0.93 -6.99 27.01
CA GLY A 577 -1.71 -6.50 28.12
C GLY A 577 -3.11 -6.07 27.70
N ILE A 578 -3.78 -5.34 28.58
CA ILE A 578 -5.08 -4.72 28.27
C ILE A 578 -4.94 -3.21 28.19
N TRP A 579 -5.70 -2.58 27.28
CA TRP A 579 -5.70 -1.15 27.08
C TRP A 579 -7.09 -0.61 26.73
N SER A 580 -7.31 0.70 26.99
CA SER A 580 -8.50 1.40 26.53
C SER A 580 -8.65 1.30 25.01
N ASP A 581 -9.90 1.28 24.53
CA ASP A 581 -10.18 1.15 23.08
C ASP A 581 -9.81 2.44 22.34
N ASP A 582 -8.66 2.46 21.71
CA ASP A 582 -8.17 3.55 20.87
C ASP A 582 -8.38 3.24 19.36
N SER A 583 -8.97 2.10 19.02
CA SER A 583 -9.23 1.63 17.64
C SER A 583 -7.96 1.54 16.77
N VAL A 584 -6.86 1.11 17.34
CA VAL A 584 -5.53 1.06 16.72
C VAL A 584 -5.14 -0.37 16.31
N PRO A 585 -4.26 -0.55 15.30
CA PRO A 585 -3.96 -1.89 14.76
C PRO A 585 -3.41 -2.88 15.78
N GLN A 586 -2.64 -2.45 16.80
CA GLN A 586 -2.11 -3.34 17.84
C GLN A 586 -3.21 -3.92 18.76
N GLN A 587 -4.45 -3.42 18.68
CA GLN A 587 -5.63 -3.92 19.38
C GLN A 587 -6.49 -4.85 18.51
N HIS A 588 -6.10 -5.06 17.25
CA HIS A 588 -6.85 -5.85 16.30
C HIS A 588 -6.17 -7.19 16.05
N TRP A 589 -6.95 -8.27 16.03
CA TRP A 589 -6.45 -9.63 15.98
C TRP A 589 -7.16 -10.46 14.91
N ALA A 590 -6.41 -11.15 14.07
CA ALA A 590 -6.94 -12.20 13.22
C ALA A 590 -7.08 -13.49 14.00
N VAL A 591 -8.14 -14.23 13.74
CA VAL A 591 -8.42 -15.54 14.37
C VAL A 591 -8.47 -16.59 13.28
N THR A 592 -7.40 -17.38 13.16
CA THR A 592 -7.20 -18.34 12.06
C THR A 592 -7.26 -19.78 12.58
N PRO A 593 -8.22 -20.61 12.13
CA PRO A 593 -8.35 -21.99 12.59
C PRO A 593 -7.15 -22.86 12.16
N THR A 594 -6.70 -23.74 13.05
CA THR A 594 -5.66 -24.75 12.78
C THR A 594 -6.23 -26.02 12.16
N GLY A 595 -7.55 -26.19 12.21
CA GLY A 595 -8.24 -27.33 11.65
C GLY A 595 -8.61 -28.45 12.62
N ASP A 596 -8.14 -28.38 13.82
CA ASP A 596 -8.39 -29.38 14.88
C ASP A 596 -9.03 -28.78 16.15
N GLY A 597 -9.72 -27.63 15.97
CA GLY A 597 -10.45 -26.95 17.04
C GLY A 597 -9.64 -25.88 17.79
N TYR A 598 -8.39 -25.65 17.37
CA TYR A 598 -7.56 -24.55 17.85
C TYR A 598 -7.47 -23.43 16.82
N HIS A 599 -6.90 -22.30 17.24
CA HIS A 599 -6.74 -21.10 16.40
C HIS A 599 -5.38 -20.46 16.70
N TYR A 600 -4.79 -19.86 15.68
CA TYR A 600 -3.79 -18.81 15.84
C TYR A 600 -4.51 -17.47 16.02
N VAL A 601 -4.04 -16.65 16.97
CA VAL A 601 -4.51 -15.29 17.22
C VAL A 601 -3.37 -14.37 16.85
N THR A 602 -3.47 -13.71 15.68
CA THR A 602 -2.36 -12.96 15.07
C THR A 602 -2.63 -11.47 15.14
N ASN A 603 -1.67 -10.71 15.64
CA ASN A 603 -1.80 -9.26 15.79
C ASN A 603 -1.73 -8.55 14.42
N ARG A 604 -2.61 -7.59 14.19
CA ARG A 604 -2.69 -6.84 12.93
C ARG A 604 -1.47 -5.96 12.67
N LEU A 605 -0.91 -5.32 13.72
CA LEU A 605 0.23 -4.41 13.58
C LEU A 605 1.52 -5.15 13.26
N SER A 606 1.80 -6.21 14.01
CA SER A 606 3.08 -6.92 13.97
C SER A 606 3.09 -8.12 13.04
N GLY A 607 1.91 -8.72 12.76
CA GLY A 607 1.82 -10.02 12.11
C GLY A 607 2.30 -11.19 12.97
N LEU A 608 2.59 -10.94 14.27
CA LEU A 608 3.07 -11.95 15.22
C LEU A 608 1.89 -12.61 15.94
N THR A 609 2.10 -13.82 16.42
CA THR A 609 1.06 -14.68 17.00
C THR A 609 1.10 -14.63 18.51
N LEU A 610 -0.10 -14.56 19.15
CA LEU A 610 -0.28 -14.64 20.59
C LEU A 610 0.36 -15.93 21.13
N ASN A 611 1.27 -15.81 22.08
CA ASN A 611 2.18 -16.85 22.50
C ASN A 611 2.27 -16.91 24.02
N VAL A 612 2.42 -18.11 24.58
CA VAL A 612 2.85 -18.26 25.98
C VAL A 612 4.37 -18.30 25.99
N ASP A 613 4.97 -17.43 26.79
CA ASP A 613 6.41 -17.25 26.85
C ASP A 613 7.15 -18.57 27.15
N ASP A 614 8.23 -18.82 26.39
CA ASP A 614 9.03 -20.06 26.42
C ASP A 614 8.25 -21.38 26.36
N GLY A 615 6.94 -21.34 26.04
CA GLY A 615 6.05 -22.52 26.11
C GLY A 615 5.85 -23.04 27.52
N SER A 616 6.02 -22.18 28.51
CA SER A 616 5.82 -22.51 29.92
C SER A 616 4.39 -23.03 30.17
N THR A 617 4.27 -24.07 31.00
CA THR A 617 2.99 -24.58 31.49
C THR A 617 2.72 -24.15 32.93
N ALA A 618 3.55 -23.29 33.52
CA ALA A 618 3.40 -22.79 34.88
C ALA A 618 2.21 -21.82 35.01
N ASP A 619 1.61 -21.73 36.20
CA ASP A 619 0.67 -20.68 36.54
C ASP A 619 1.40 -19.33 36.54
N GLY A 620 0.77 -18.30 36.00
CA GLY A 620 1.31 -16.97 35.93
C GLY A 620 2.37 -16.75 34.83
N ALA A 621 2.59 -17.72 33.92
CA ALA A 621 3.48 -17.52 32.80
C ALA A 621 2.95 -16.42 31.86
N ASP A 622 3.84 -15.55 31.39
CA ASP A 622 3.52 -14.40 30.58
C ASP A 622 2.94 -14.80 29.21
N ILE A 623 2.04 -13.98 28.73
CA ILE A 623 1.55 -14.03 27.36
C ILE A 623 2.17 -12.87 26.60
N ASN A 624 2.84 -13.20 25.50
CA ASN A 624 3.49 -12.24 24.62
C ASN A 624 3.10 -12.50 23.15
N GLN A 625 3.68 -11.77 22.24
CA GLN A 625 3.63 -12.09 20.82
C GLN A 625 4.94 -12.71 20.35
N TRP A 626 4.87 -13.62 19.36
CA TRP A 626 6.04 -14.29 18.81
C TRP A 626 5.86 -14.64 17.34
N THR A 627 6.97 -14.70 16.58
CA THR A 627 6.98 -15.22 15.22
C THR A 627 6.28 -16.59 15.16
N TYR A 628 5.41 -16.77 14.17
CA TYR A 628 4.69 -18.01 13.93
C TYR A 628 5.65 -19.19 13.77
N THR A 629 5.50 -20.22 14.60
CA THR A 629 6.37 -21.42 14.61
C THR A 629 5.57 -22.72 14.56
N ARG A 630 4.27 -22.68 14.48
CA ARG A 630 3.33 -23.82 14.61
C ARG A 630 3.34 -24.49 15.98
N ALA A 631 4.02 -23.94 16.94
CA ALA A 631 4.16 -24.54 18.28
C ALA A 631 2.82 -24.55 19.03
N PRO A 632 2.53 -25.57 19.86
CA PRO A 632 1.31 -25.62 20.68
C PRO A 632 1.11 -24.39 21.58
N ARG A 633 2.18 -23.75 22.04
CA ARG A 633 2.16 -22.53 22.84
C ARG A 633 1.53 -21.31 22.11
N GLN A 634 1.37 -21.38 20.79
CA GLN A 634 0.77 -20.35 19.95
C GLN A 634 -0.67 -20.69 19.52
N GLN A 635 -1.18 -21.82 19.98
CA GLN A 635 -2.47 -22.34 19.56
C GLN A 635 -3.47 -22.24 20.72
N TRP A 636 -4.63 -21.64 20.41
CA TRP A 636 -5.64 -21.31 21.39
C TRP A 636 -6.98 -21.92 21.02
N GLN A 637 -7.62 -22.62 21.93
CA GLN A 637 -9.00 -23.03 21.80
C GLN A 637 -9.89 -21.89 22.31
N ILE A 638 -10.82 -21.43 21.49
CA ILE A 638 -11.78 -20.37 21.82
C ILE A 638 -13.09 -21.07 22.22
N VAL A 639 -13.35 -21.14 23.52
CA VAL A 639 -14.44 -21.93 24.10
C VAL A 639 -15.47 -21.00 24.69
N ALA A 640 -16.73 -21.11 24.24
CA ALA A 640 -17.83 -20.37 24.84
C ALA A 640 -17.98 -20.73 26.33
N VAL A 641 -18.35 -19.74 27.16
CA VAL A 641 -18.53 -19.87 28.63
C VAL A 641 -19.99 -20.02 28.96
#